data_52c56ddf5c31688b57b37e665af4721d
#
_entry.id   52c56ddf5c31688b57b37e665af4721d
#
_cell.length_a   1.000
_cell.length_b   1.000
_cell.length_c   1.000
_cell.angle_alpha   90.00
_cell.angle_beta   90.00
_cell.angle_gamma   90.00
#
_symmetry.space_group_name_H-M   'P 1'
#
loop_
_entity.id
_entity.type
_entity.pdbx_description
1 polymer ?
#
loop_
_entity_poly.entity_id
_entity_poly.type
_entity_poly.pdbx_seq_one_letter_code
_entity_poly.pdbx_strand_id
1 'polypeptide(L)'
;FKNIDGQHFKDVTQESGLLNDAFSLSANVFDINQDGWDDIFVSNDFVTSSTAFINQKDGTFKDDIGSYFKHQSFSSMGVDVADFNNDGQDDVITLDMLPQTASRIKQMFPKTNFQFYDLLDLYKEKPQYMRNCLYVNTDNSFNEISQLANVYNTDWSWSPLLADFDDDGYKDLYITNGFPRDLTDLDFINYRGSYESIMATNQDFLDMIPRVKLPNVMFLNSQSNQFIDQTQSWEMNYDSYSYGQALADLDQDGDLDIVVNNLNDTAFIFENKLSENNYLNVKLEGSKINTQALHAKVKIFYGSEFQTAKVNPYRGYLSSTGTTLHFGLGTRTAIDSLQISWNSEESSTILNPSINQLLTVAYDASTKVNQSETKKTPKLFTEVSDIMGLDYSHQENKSYDFFSHELQQRIYSNEGPALVAGDITGNGYEDIIIGGAEGQHSVLMTQEGSGFLKTELTCINTKKEVVALALYDVDSDGDLDLYVGYGHNGFNKPELLQDEIALNDGAGNFTIAEGVLPNYNEVTSRIIPFDVDGDSDLDLLVTARVRPFNYPESPQTVLLVNEAGVYQNKTKDYLPDDGYLGMLTDAELMDVNGDGMSDIIITGEWMGIEVLLRKENSFVRDNSYFPAKINGAWNSITVSDLDADGDLDLIVGNQGWNN
;
A
#
# COMPACT_ATOMS: atom_id res chain seq x y z
N PHE A 1 16.58 29.80 -8.89
CA PHE A 1 17.43 30.85 -9.46
C PHE A 1 18.53 30.26 -10.33
N LYS A 2 18.68 30.76 -11.56
CA LYS A 2 19.76 30.36 -12.48
C LYS A 2 20.98 31.24 -12.29
N ASN A 3 22.14 30.64 -12.08
CA ASN A 3 23.41 31.35 -12.10
C ASN A 3 23.74 31.77 -13.55
N ILE A 4 23.97 33.05 -13.79
CA ILE A 4 24.20 33.58 -15.14
C ILE A 4 25.71 33.71 -15.47
N ASP A 5 26.50 34.15 -14.51
CA ASP A 5 27.93 34.51 -14.77
C ASP A 5 28.85 34.22 -13.55
N GLY A 6 28.35 33.48 -12.56
CA GLY A 6 29.05 33.26 -11.30
C GLY A 6 28.99 34.43 -10.32
N GLN A 7 28.30 35.53 -10.67
CA GLN A 7 28.14 36.70 -9.84
C GLN A 7 26.66 37.10 -9.65
N HIS A 8 25.79 36.72 -10.57
CA HIS A 8 24.38 37.09 -10.57
C HIS A 8 23.47 35.88 -10.72
N PHE A 9 22.36 35.94 -10.03
CA PHE A 9 21.28 34.94 -10.16
C PHE A 9 20.04 35.59 -10.80
N LYS A 10 19.42 34.90 -11.73
CA LYS A 10 18.13 35.24 -12.31
C LYS A 10 17.05 34.33 -11.75
N ASP A 11 15.92 34.90 -11.37
CA ASP A 11 14.73 34.11 -11.10
C ASP A 11 14.18 33.56 -12.42
N VAL A 12 14.13 32.24 -12.54
CA VAL A 12 13.65 31.50 -13.70
C VAL A 12 12.50 30.55 -13.33
N THR A 13 11.92 30.69 -12.16
CA THR A 13 10.92 29.74 -11.60
C THR A 13 9.77 29.51 -12.56
N GLN A 14 9.17 30.57 -13.09
CA GLN A 14 8.05 30.44 -14.01
C GLN A 14 8.49 29.96 -15.39
N GLU A 15 9.59 30.49 -15.93
CA GLU A 15 10.07 30.13 -17.27
C GLU A 15 10.63 28.71 -17.34
N SER A 16 11.11 28.15 -16.23
CA SER A 16 11.59 26.78 -16.13
C SER A 16 10.51 25.76 -15.75
N GLY A 17 9.26 26.18 -15.51
CA GLY A 17 8.18 25.27 -15.16
C GLY A 17 8.22 24.77 -13.70
N LEU A 18 8.99 25.42 -12.83
CA LEU A 18 9.16 25.02 -11.40
C LEU A 18 8.21 25.74 -10.44
N LEU A 19 7.14 26.36 -10.96
CA LEU A 19 6.15 27.00 -10.09
C LEU A 19 5.41 25.93 -9.30
N ASN A 20 5.51 26.00 -7.96
CA ASN A 20 4.83 25.14 -7.02
C ASN A 20 4.05 25.99 -6.03
N ASP A 21 2.72 25.89 -6.05
CA ASP A 21 1.83 26.63 -5.15
C ASP A 21 1.40 25.73 -3.99
N ALA A 22 2.39 25.36 -3.15
CA ALA A 22 2.23 24.38 -2.08
C ALA A 22 3.06 24.74 -0.85
N PHE A 23 2.82 24.05 0.28
CA PHE A 23 3.62 24.13 1.50
C PHE A 23 4.81 23.18 1.43
N SER A 24 5.80 23.51 0.62
CA SER A 24 6.99 22.69 0.41
C SER A 24 7.90 22.68 1.62
N LEU A 25 8.25 21.52 2.14
CA LEU A 25 9.07 21.37 3.34
C LEU A 25 10.47 20.81 3.06
N SER A 26 10.59 19.92 2.08
CA SER A 26 11.87 19.32 1.70
C SER A 26 11.95 19.08 0.20
N ALA A 27 13.15 19.03 -0.35
CA ALA A 27 13.40 18.72 -1.75
C ALA A 27 14.64 17.85 -1.89
N ASN A 28 14.59 16.89 -2.82
CA ASN A 28 15.71 16.05 -3.17
C ASN A 28 15.92 15.99 -4.68
N VAL A 29 17.15 15.79 -5.11
CA VAL A 29 17.54 15.83 -6.53
C VAL A 29 18.18 14.50 -6.93
N PHE A 30 17.50 13.77 -7.82
CA PHE A 30 17.96 12.49 -8.33
C PHE A 30 17.27 12.18 -9.67
N ASP A 31 17.73 11.17 -10.38
CA ASP A 31 17.21 10.76 -11.68
C ASP A 31 16.00 9.83 -11.47
N ILE A 32 14.79 10.40 -11.50
CA ILE A 32 13.52 9.68 -11.21
C ILE A 32 13.20 8.70 -12.33
N ASN A 33 13.43 9.11 -13.60
CA ASN A 33 13.03 8.36 -14.78
C ASN A 33 14.17 7.56 -15.42
N GLN A 34 15.34 7.54 -14.79
CA GLN A 34 16.55 6.84 -15.24
C GLN A 34 17.02 7.23 -16.66
N ASP A 35 16.86 8.49 -17.02
CA ASP A 35 17.25 9.02 -18.32
C ASP A 35 18.64 9.67 -18.33
N GLY A 36 19.33 9.68 -17.21
CA GLY A 36 20.67 10.22 -17.00
C GLY A 36 20.70 11.70 -16.64
N TRP A 37 19.54 12.32 -16.41
CA TRP A 37 19.41 13.71 -15.99
C TRP A 37 18.72 13.80 -14.62
N ASP A 38 19.24 14.68 -13.77
CA ASP A 38 18.66 14.87 -12.46
C ASP A 38 17.30 15.58 -12.55
N ASP A 39 16.32 15.03 -11.86
CA ASP A 39 14.98 15.55 -11.61
C ASP A 39 14.88 16.12 -10.21
N ILE A 40 13.75 16.73 -9.85
CA ILE A 40 13.52 17.31 -8.52
C ILE A 40 12.25 16.73 -7.91
N PHE A 41 12.38 16.04 -6.77
CA PHE A 41 11.25 15.65 -5.94
C PHE A 41 11.07 16.68 -4.83
N VAL A 42 9.82 17.16 -4.62
CA VAL A 42 9.47 18.12 -3.57
C VAL A 42 8.38 17.55 -2.69
N SER A 43 8.64 17.39 -1.40
CA SER A 43 7.61 17.02 -0.43
C SER A 43 6.79 18.24 -0.03
N ASN A 44 5.46 18.10 -0.14
CA ASN A 44 4.52 19.15 0.21
C ASN A 44 3.67 18.71 1.42
N ASP A 45 3.51 19.60 2.38
CA ASP A 45 2.61 19.42 3.51
C ASP A 45 1.19 19.88 3.14
N PHE A 46 0.20 19.30 3.79
CA PHE A 46 -1.18 19.76 3.85
C PHE A 46 -1.91 19.90 2.51
N VAL A 47 -2.71 18.89 2.16
CA VAL A 47 -3.65 18.84 1.02
C VAL A 47 -2.99 18.74 -0.37
N THR A 48 -1.95 19.52 -0.63
CA THR A 48 -1.32 19.58 -1.94
C THR A 48 -0.41 18.37 -2.16
N SER A 49 -0.56 17.71 -3.29
CA SER A 49 0.32 16.59 -3.68
C SER A 49 1.80 17.00 -3.66
N SER A 50 2.68 16.08 -3.26
CA SER A 50 4.12 16.23 -3.54
C SER A 50 4.33 16.35 -5.05
N THR A 51 5.47 16.89 -5.48
CA THR A 51 5.73 17.22 -6.88
C THR A 51 6.97 16.50 -7.37
N ALA A 52 6.92 15.92 -8.56
CA ALA A 52 8.07 15.37 -9.27
C ALA A 52 8.31 16.18 -10.55
N PHE A 53 9.25 17.09 -10.51
CA PHE A 53 9.63 17.92 -11.64
C PHE A 53 10.65 17.17 -12.52
N ILE A 54 10.17 16.61 -13.61
CA ILE A 54 10.98 15.85 -14.57
C ILE A 54 11.69 16.79 -15.54
N ASN A 55 13.00 16.65 -15.62
CA ASN A 55 13.89 17.44 -16.44
C ASN A 55 13.66 17.20 -17.94
N GLN A 56 13.35 18.24 -18.69
CA GLN A 56 13.08 18.12 -20.14
C GLN A 56 14.36 18.26 -20.99
N LYS A 57 15.54 18.34 -20.37
CA LYS A 57 16.86 18.44 -21.02
C LYS A 57 17.12 19.74 -21.79
N ASP A 58 16.20 20.69 -21.71
CA ASP A 58 16.28 21.99 -22.35
C ASP A 58 16.35 23.16 -21.34
N GLY A 59 16.45 22.83 -20.04
CA GLY A 59 16.46 23.75 -18.93
C GLY A 59 15.07 24.05 -18.37
N THR A 60 14.06 23.32 -18.83
CA THR A 60 12.69 23.33 -18.29
C THR A 60 12.38 22.01 -17.57
N PHE A 61 11.34 22.04 -16.73
CA PHE A 61 10.85 20.91 -15.96
C PHE A 61 9.34 20.79 -16.12
N LYS A 62 8.84 19.56 -16.00
CA LYS A 62 7.40 19.27 -16.01
C LYS A 62 7.05 18.45 -14.79
N ASP A 63 6.04 18.89 -14.04
CA ASP A 63 5.47 18.04 -12.98
C ASP A 63 4.75 16.84 -13.58
N ASP A 64 5.18 15.65 -13.19
CA ASP A 64 4.60 14.38 -13.64
C ASP A 64 4.57 13.32 -12.52
N ILE A 65 4.32 13.78 -11.28
CA ILE A 65 4.33 12.92 -10.08
C ILE A 65 3.48 11.66 -10.26
N GLY A 66 2.31 11.78 -10.89
CA GLY A 66 1.36 10.68 -11.03
C GLY A 66 1.79 9.56 -11.98
N SER A 67 2.77 9.80 -12.85
CA SER A 67 3.33 8.75 -13.70
C SER A 67 4.23 7.81 -12.91
N TYR A 68 4.87 8.31 -11.86
CA TYR A 68 5.86 7.58 -11.07
C TYR A 68 5.35 7.13 -9.71
N PHE A 69 4.56 7.97 -9.01
CA PHE A 69 4.06 7.73 -7.66
C PHE A 69 2.53 7.64 -7.67
N LYS A 70 1.97 6.46 -7.39
CA LYS A 70 0.52 6.21 -7.51
C LYS A 70 -0.28 6.80 -6.36
N HIS A 71 0.31 6.88 -5.17
CA HIS A 71 -0.22 7.59 -4.00
C HIS A 71 0.92 8.17 -3.17
N GLN A 72 0.61 9.01 -2.18
CA GLN A 72 1.59 9.81 -1.45
C GLN A 72 1.23 9.95 0.03
N SER A 73 2.19 10.41 0.83
CA SER A 73 1.94 10.91 2.18
C SER A 73 1.03 12.14 2.14
N PHE A 74 0.13 12.26 3.10
CA PHE A 74 -0.81 13.39 3.20
C PHE A 74 -0.15 14.68 3.68
N SER A 75 0.67 14.59 4.73
CA SER A 75 1.48 15.70 5.25
C SER A 75 2.95 15.34 5.04
N SER A 76 3.41 15.38 3.78
CA SER A 76 4.77 14.97 3.44
C SER A 76 5.77 15.99 3.97
N MET A 77 6.57 15.59 4.96
CA MET A 77 7.54 16.46 5.64
C MET A 77 8.94 16.29 5.05
N GLY A 78 9.80 15.52 5.67
CA GLY A 78 11.13 15.24 5.16
C GLY A 78 11.12 14.16 4.07
N VAL A 79 12.10 14.26 3.17
CA VAL A 79 12.38 13.25 2.15
C VAL A 79 13.84 12.85 2.17
N ASP A 80 14.12 11.57 2.01
CA ASP A 80 15.47 11.08 1.74
C ASP A 80 15.47 10.08 0.57
N VAL A 81 16.61 10.00 -0.11
CA VAL A 81 16.79 9.20 -1.31
C VAL A 81 18.09 8.41 -1.22
N ALA A 82 17.99 7.10 -1.31
CA ALA A 82 19.14 6.19 -1.36
C ALA A 82 18.73 4.84 -1.93
N ASP A 83 19.69 4.11 -2.48
CA ASP A 83 19.56 2.69 -2.82
C ASP A 83 19.69 1.88 -1.51
N PHE A 84 18.55 1.53 -0.88
CA PHE A 84 18.59 0.86 0.43
C PHE A 84 18.62 -0.67 0.31
N ASN A 85 18.22 -1.20 -0.86
CA ASN A 85 18.16 -2.63 -1.12
C ASN A 85 19.32 -3.16 -2.00
N ASN A 86 20.26 -2.27 -2.40
CA ASN A 86 21.42 -2.56 -3.25
C ASN A 86 21.07 -3.11 -4.64
N ASP A 87 19.94 -2.67 -5.22
CA ASP A 87 19.55 -3.03 -6.59
C ASP A 87 20.13 -2.06 -7.66
N GLY A 88 20.71 -0.96 -7.22
CA GLY A 88 21.35 0.07 -8.07
C GLY A 88 20.43 1.21 -8.46
N GLN A 89 19.17 1.20 -8.02
CA GLN A 89 18.20 2.25 -8.24
C GLN A 89 18.04 3.11 -6.97
N ASP A 90 17.72 4.36 -7.16
CA ASP A 90 17.48 5.26 -6.03
C ASP A 90 16.03 5.09 -5.54
N ASP A 91 15.86 4.73 -4.27
CA ASP A 91 14.56 4.60 -3.57
C ASP A 91 14.24 5.86 -2.79
N VAL A 92 12.98 6.05 -2.41
CA VAL A 92 12.52 7.29 -1.75
C VAL A 92 11.76 6.98 -0.47
N ILE A 93 12.06 7.71 0.61
CA ILE A 93 11.23 7.72 1.82
C ILE A 93 10.70 9.13 2.08
N THR A 94 9.39 9.25 2.35
CA THR A 94 8.74 10.47 2.83
C THR A 94 8.09 10.21 4.18
N LEU A 95 8.08 11.22 5.06
CA LEU A 95 7.54 11.09 6.41
C LEU A 95 6.22 11.85 6.56
N ASP A 96 5.38 11.34 7.46
CA ASP A 96 4.07 11.88 7.82
C ASP A 96 3.84 11.79 9.34
N MET A 97 2.60 11.87 9.81
CA MET A 97 2.25 12.03 11.23
C MET A 97 1.45 10.87 11.81
N LEU A 98 1.42 9.67 11.19
CA LEU A 98 0.63 8.55 11.71
C LEU A 98 1.25 7.98 13.00
N PRO A 99 0.53 7.96 14.14
CA PRO A 99 1.05 7.40 15.38
C PRO A 99 1.24 5.89 15.34
N GLN A 100 2.17 5.39 16.17
CA GLN A 100 2.43 3.95 16.31
C GLN A 100 1.35 3.22 17.13
N THR A 101 0.77 3.87 18.14
CA THR A 101 -0.13 3.20 19.08
C THR A 101 -1.60 3.49 18.76
N ALA A 102 -2.46 2.48 18.94
CA ALA A 102 -3.91 2.63 18.74
C ALA A 102 -4.52 3.72 19.65
N SER A 103 -4.03 3.88 20.88
CA SER A 103 -4.45 4.94 21.80
C SER A 103 -4.16 6.32 21.23
N ARG A 104 -2.94 6.53 20.73
CA ARG A 104 -2.52 7.80 20.16
C ARG A 104 -3.24 8.10 18.85
N ILE A 105 -3.46 7.09 17.98
CA ILE A 105 -4.26 7.23 16.76
C ILE A 105 -5.68 7.73 17.08
N LYS A 106 -6.31 7.17 18.12
CA LYS A 106 -7.66 7.58 18.56
C LYS A 106 -7.73 8.96 19.19
N GLN A 107 -6.61 9.51 19.65
CA GLN A 107 -6.52 10.88 20.17
C GLN A 107 -6.28 11.93 19.09
N MET A 108 -5.86 11.52 17.90
CA MET A 108 -5.68 12.45 16.79
C MET A 108 -6.98 12.70 16.04
N PHE A 109 -7.18 13.95 15.63
CA PHE A 109 -8.24 14.27 14.68
C PHE A 109 -7.98 13.60 13.34
N PRO A 110 -8.89 12.74 12.83
CA PRO A 110 -8.75 12.18 11.50
C PRO A 110 -8.85 13.34 10.49
N LYS A 111 -7.72 13.77 9.95
CA LYS A 111 -7.67 14.82 8.94
C LYS A 111 -8.31 14.39 7.63
N THR A 112 -8.43 13.08 7.42
CA THR A 112 -8.96 12.47 6.22
C THR A 112 -10.34 11.86 6.51
N ASN A 113 -11.36 12.41 5.89
CA ASN A 113 -12.70 11.83 5.84
C ASN A 113 -13.12 11.68 4.38
N PHE A 114 -14.27 11.04 4.12
CA PHE A 114 -14.71 10.81 2.74
C PHE A 114 -14.91 12.12 1.94
N GLN A 115 -15.36 13.21 2.58
CA GLN A 115 -15.49 14.53 1.95
C GLN A 115 -14.14 15.09 1.50
N PHE A 116 -13.08 14.78 2.22
CA PHE A 116 -11.73 15.16 1.86
C PHE A 116 -11.27 14.42 0.59
N TYR A 117 -11.54 13.13 0.48
CA TYR A 117 -11.21 12.37 -0.75
C TYR A 117 -11.99 12.86 -1.96
N ASP A 118 -13.27 13.23 -1.79
CA ASP A 118 -14.03 13.89 -2.86
C ASP A 118 -13.40 15.20 -3.31
N LEU A 119 -12.83 15.94 -2.36
CA LEU A 119 -12.15 17.20 -2.66
C LEU A 119 -10.86 16.95 -3.45
N LEU A 120 -10.08 15.94 -3.08
CA LEU A 120 -8.88 15.55 -3.83
C LEU A 120 -9.23 15.16 -5.26
N ASP A 121 -10.27 14.35 -5.46
CA ASP A 121 -10.75 13.96 -6.77
C ASP A 121 -11.23 15.16 -7.59
N LEU A 122 -11.99 16.08 -6.98
CA LEU A 122 -12.45 17.31 -7.64
C LEU A 122 -11.30 18.18 -8.13
N TYR A 123 -10.23 18.30 -7.34
CA TYR A 123 -9.03 19.06 -7.70
C TYR A 123 -8.02 18.26 -8.50
N LYS A 124 -8.30 16.98 -8.80
CA LYS A 124 -7.42 16.03 -9.50
C LYS A 124 -6.08 15.84 -8.80
N GLU A 125 -6.06 15.97 -7.48
CA GLU A 125 -4.91 15.63 -6.66
C GLU A 125 -4.69 14.12 -6.65
N LYS A 126 -3.46 13.67 -6.39
CA LYS A 126 -3.18 12.25 -6.28
C LYS A 126 -3.67 11.71 -4.94
N PRO A 127 -4.03 10.43 -4.85
CA PRO A 127 -4.41 9.82 -3.57
C PRO A 127 -3.34 10.03 -2.51
N GLN A 128 -3.75 10.49 -1.33
CA GLN A 128 -2.86 10.80 -0.20
C GLN A 128 -3.34 10.08 1.04
N TYR A 129 -2.41 9.46 1.77
CA TYR A 129 -2.70 8.75 3.01
C TYR A 129 -1.79 9.24 4.12
N MET A 130 -2.35 9.46 5.32
CA MET A 130 -1.59 9.91 6.48
C MET A 130 -0.72 8.76 7.02
N ARG A 131 0.44 8.58 6.43
CA ARG A 131 1.47 7.62 6.82
C ARG A 131 2.81 7.94 6.14
N ASN A 132 3.90 7.46 6.73
CA ASN A 132 5.16 7.44 6.01
C ASN A 132 5.03 6.58 4.76
N CYS A 133 5.70 6.96 3.68
CA CYS A 133 5.74 6.18 2.45
C CYS A 133 7.19 5.84 2.10
N LEU A 134 7.50 4.55 2.03
CA LEU A 134 8.75 4.03 1.49
C LEU A 134 8.49 3.47 0.10
N TYR A 135 9.13 4.05 -0.89
CA TYR A 135 8.95 3.69 -2.30
C TYR A 135 10.19 2.99 -2.83
N VAL A 136 10.01 1.75 -3.29
CA VAL A 136 11.03 1.02 -4.03
C VAL A 136 10.90 1.33 -5.51
N ASN A 137 11.98 1.76 -6.12
CA ASN A 137 12.04 2.00 -7.55
C ASN A 137 12.16 0.66 -8.31
N THR A 138 11.23 0.41 -9.22
CA THR A 138 11.26 -0.76 -10.10
C THR A 138 11.02 -0.31 -11.55
N ASP A 139 12.09 -0.17 -12.32
CA ASP A 139 12.03 0.22 -13.74
C ASP A 139 11.18 1.49 -14.00
N ASN A 140 11.43 2.56 -13.26
CA ASN A 140 10.72 3.86 -13.32
C ASN A 140 9.29 3.86 -12.74
N SER A 141 8.95 2.91 -11.88
CA SER A 141 7.73 2.93 -11.08
C SER A 141 8.10 2.82 -9.61
N PHE A 142 7.61 3.72 -8.78
CA PHE A 142 7.87 3.75 -7.35
C PHE A 142 6.73 3.02 -6.62
N ASN A 143 7.02 1.79 -6.19
CA ASN A 143 6.07 0.94 -5.45
C ASN A 143 6.16 1.25 -3.96
N GLU A 144 5.06 1.66 -3.37
CA GLU A 144 4.99 1.98 -1.95
C GLU A 144 4.89 0.69 -1.10
N ILE A 145 5.84 0.50 -0.20
CA ILE A 145 5.98 -0.71 0.63
C ILE A 145 6.07 -0.44 2.13
N SER A 146 5.78 0.76 2.61
CA SER A 146 6.03 1.14 4.01
C SER A 146 5.36 0.24 5.04
N GLN A 147 4.18 -0.30 4.74
CA GLN A 147 3.50 -1.26 5.61
C GLN A 147 4.19 -2.63 5.60
N LEU A 148 4.60 -3.12 4.42
CA LEU A 148 5.40 -4.33 4.30
C LEU A 148 6.75 -4.18 5.01
N ALA A 149 7.38 -3.01 4.85
CA ALA A 149 8.65 -2.66 5.44
C ALA A 149 8.58 -2.33 6.95
N ASN A 150 7.39 -2.21 7.53
CA ASN A 150 7.14 -1.87 8.93
C ASN A 150 7.66 -0.48 9.34
N VAL A 151 7.63 0.51 8.43
CA VAL A 151 8.09 1.89 8.67
C VAL A 151 6.99 2.94 8.48
N TYR A 152 5.73 2.51 8.27
CA TYR A 152 4.62 3.36 7.86
C TYR A 152 4.11 4.33 8.93
N ASN A 153 4.42 4.12 10.21
CA ASN A 153 3.92 4.91 11.33
C ASN A 153 4.98 5.14 12.40
N THR A 154 5.39 6.37 12.57
CA THR A 154 6.39 6.79 13.57
C THR A 154 5.98 8.04 14.34
N ASP A 155 4.65 8.34 14.38
CA ASP A 155 4.06 9.53 14.98
C ASP A 155 4.51 10.81 14.25
N TRP A 156 4.68 11.93 14.92
CA TRP A 156 4.97 13.22 14.31
C TRP A 156 6.43 13.31 13.86
N SER A 157 6.68 12.84 12.66
CA SER A 157 8.01 12.60 12.12
C SER A 157 8.46 13.74 11.19
N TRP A 158 9.76 14.07 11.22
CA TRP A 158 10.30 15.22 10.51
C TRP A 158 11.35 14.85 9.47
N SER A 159 12.46 14.26 9.89
CA SER A 159 13.61 14.05 9.02
C SER A 159 13.97 12.56 8.96
N PRO A 160 13.88 11.92 7.77
CA PRO A 160 14.45 10.59 7.55
C PRO A 160 15.92 10.71 7.15
N LEU A 161 16.76 9.76 7.54
CA LEU A 161 18.07 9.51 6.96
C LEU A 161 18.31 8.02 6.76
N LEU A 162 18.58 7.63 5.51
CA LEU A 162 18.98 6.29 5.12
C LEU A 162 20.51 6.19 5.13
N ALA A 163 21.10 5.45 6.07
CA ALA A 163 22.53 5.25 6.19
C ALA A 163 22.84 3.89 6.78
N ASP A 164 24.00 3.35 6.49
CA ASP A 164 24.48 2.08 7.02
C ASP A 164 25.12 2.35 8.39
N PHE A 165 24.41 2.04 9.47
CA PHE A 165 24.86 2.32 10.84
C PHE A 165 25.54 1.12 11.50
N ASP A 166 25.36 -0.09 10.97
CA ASP A 166 26.00 -1.29 11.49
C ASP A 166 27.07 -1.87 10.57
N ASP A 167 27.43 -1.10 9.51
CA ASP A 167 28.46 -1.44 8.53
C ASP A 167 28.23 -2.79 7.81
N ASP A 168 26.98 -3.25 7.70
CA ASP A 168 26.67 -4.52 7.04
C ASP A 168 26.58 -4.40 5.51
N GLY A 169 26.50 -3.19 4.99
CA GLY A 169 26.40 -2.83 3.57
C GLY A 169 25.00 -2.49 3.11
N TYR A 170 24.00 -2.55 3.97
CA TYR A 170 22.63 -2.13 3.69
C TYR A 170 22.31 -0.85 4.46
N LYS A 171 21.41 -0.03 3.93
CA LYS A 171 21.10 1.23 4.59
C LYS A 171 19.95 1.06 5.56
N ASP A 172 20.20 1.39 6.80
CA ASP A 172 19.24 1.53 7.89
C ASP A 172 18.50 2.86 7.77
N LEU A 173 17.51 3.07 8.65
CA LEU A 173 16.68 4.26 8.64
C LEU A 173 16.60 4.88 10.04
N TYR A 174 17.03 6.14 10.17
CA TYR A 174 16.82 6.92 11.38
C TYR A 174 15.82 8.05 11.13
N ILE A 175 14.83 8.21 12.03
CA ILE A 175 13.73 9.17 11.93
C ILE A 175 13.67 10.05 13.16
N THR A 176 13.65 11.38 12.96
CA THR A 176 13.45 12.35 14.03
C THR A 176 11.99 12.64 14.28
N ASN A 177 11.59 12.75 15.56
CA ASN A 177 10.21 12.86 16.01
C ASN A 177 9.98 14.00 17.00
N GLY A 178 8.69 14.33 17.17
CA GLY A 178 8.19 15.18 18.24
C GLY A 178 7.70 16.55 17.78
N PHE A 179 6.63 17.02 18.43
CA PHE A 179 6.04 18.33 18.16
C PHE A 179 5.57 19.00 19.45
N PRO A 180 5.98 20.25 19.71
CA PRO A 180 5.74 20.92 20.99
C PRO A 180 4.29 21.35 21.21
N ARG A 181 3.43 21.30 20.18
CA ARG A 181 2.03 21.72 20.24
C ARG A 181 1.17 20.90 19.30
N ASP A 182 0.52 19.87 19.82
CA ASP A 182 -0.34 18.99 19.04
C ASP A 182 -1.70 19.63 18.74
N LEU A 183 -1.78 20.29 17.60
CA LEU A 183 -3.02 20.91 17.11
C LEU A 183 -4.02 19.87 16.56
N THR A 184 -3.61 18.60 16.44
CA THR A 184 -4.45 17.50 15.95
C THR A 184 -5.16 16.72 17.05
N ASP A 185 -4.85 17.03 18.33
CA ASP A 185 -5.47 16.41 19.48
C ASP A 185 -6.98 16.70 19.53
N LEU A 186 -7.78 15.62 19.66
CA LEU A 186 -9.25 15.70 19.65
C LEU A 186 -9.80 16.47 20.83
N ASP A 187 -9.21 16.36 22.02
CA ASP A 187 -9.66 17.09 23.20
C ASP A 187 -9.44 18.59 23.03
N PHE A 188 -8.29 18.96 22.46
CA PHE A 188 -8.02 20.36 22.10
C PHE A 188 -8.99 20.88 21.04
N ILE A 189 -9.26 20.10 19.99
CA ILE A 189 -10.20 20.48 18.92
C ILE A 189 -11.61 20.64 19.47
N ASN A 190 -12.06 19.71 20.31
CA ASN A 190 -13.37 19.77 20.97
C ASN A 190 -13.47 20.98 21.90
N TYR A 191 -12.42 21.24 22.70
CA TYR A 191 -12.36 22.45 23.53
C TYR A 191 -12.47 23.71 22.69
N ARG A 192 -11.70 23.83 21.59
CA ARG A 192 -11.76 24.99 20.70
C ARG A 192 -13.14 25.22 20.09
N GLY A 193 -13.91 24.15 19.83
CA GLY A 193 -15.28 24.20 19.33
C GLY A 193 -16.34 24.37 20.42
N SER A 194 -15.97 24.33 21.70
CA SER A 194 -16.91 24.38 22.83
C SER A 194 -17.35 25.80 23.18
N TYR A 195 -18.44 25.89 23.95
CA TYR A 195 -18.93 27.17 24.49
C TYR A 195 -17.94 27.80 25.48
N GLU A 196 -17.16 26.99 26.18
CA GLU A 196 -16.14 27.43 27.15
C GLU A 196 -15.01 28.22 26.49
N SER A 197 -14.69 27.89 25.24
CA SER A 197 -13.65 28.57 24.48
C SER A 197 -13.97 30.02 24.08
N ILE A 198 -15.25 30.42 24.10
CA ILE A 198 -15.69 31.77 23.68
C ILE A 198 -15.08 32.86 24.56
N MET A 199 -14.87 32.57 25.85
CA MET A 199 -14.30 33.51 26.81
C MET A 199 -12.81 33.24 27.08
N ALA A 200 -12.20 32.27 26.42
CA ALA A 200 -10.81 31.90 26.59
C ALA A 200 -9.88 32.96 26.03
N THR A 201 -8.78 33.21 26.73
CA THR A 201 -7.67 34.05 26.23
C THR A 201 -6.77 33.23 25.30
N ASN A 202 -5.91 33.92 24.54
CA ASN A 202 -4.89 33.25 23.74
C ASN A 202 -3.96 32.34 24.58
N GLN A 203 -3.73 32.70 25.84
CA GLN A 203 -2.92 31.90 26.75
C GLN A 203 -3.65 30.63 27.16
N ASP A 204 -4.95 30.68 27.44
CA ASP A 204 -5.75 29.49 27.74
C ASP A 204 -5.74 28.50 26.59
N PHE A 205 -5.85 28.98 25.34
CA PHE A 205 -5.70 28.11 24.16
C PHE A 205 -4.32 27.47 24.10
N LEU A 206 -3.26 28.23 24.32
CA LEU A 206 -1.89 27.70 24.26
C LEU A 206 -1.63 26.65 25.35
N ASP A 207 -2.23 26.81 26.52
CA ASP A 207 -2.05 25.92 27.66
C ASP A 207 -2.85 24.61 27.50
N MET A 208 -3.93 24.65 26.70
CA MET A 208 -4.75 23.46 26.39
C MET A 208 -4.16 22.59 25.28
N ILE A 209 -3.21 23.09 24.48
CA ILE A 209 -2.60 22.30 23.42
C ILE A 209 -1.62 21.31 24.03
N PRO A 210 -1.81 19.98 23.84
CA PRO A 210 -0.88 18.96 24.32
C PRO A 210 0.51 19.11 23.72
N ARG A 211 1.49 18.61 24.45
CA ARG A 211 2.87 18.51 23.99
C ARG A 211 3.21 17.06 23.68
N VAL A 212 3.65 16.80 22.45
CA VAL A 212 4.00 15.46 21.99
C VAL A 212 5.52 15.33 21.98
N LYS A 213 6.09 14.91 23.11
CA LYS A 213 7.50 14.59 23.27
C LYS A 213 7.69 13.09 23.05
N LEU A 214 8.42 12.73 22.01
CA LEU A 214 8.55 11.36 21.52
C LEU A 214 10.02 11.00 21.31
N PRO A 215 10.38 9.70 21.42
CA PRO A 215 11.69 9.27 20.98
C PRO A 215 11.80 9.34 19.45
N ASN A 216 13.01 9.56 18.97
CA ASN A 216 13.37 9.30 17.59
C ASN A 216 13.39 7.78 17.35
N VAL A 217 13.23 7.35 16.12
CA VAL A 217 13.15 5.91 15.80
C VAL A 217 14.35 5.48 14.98
N MET A 218 14.98 4.38 15.37
CA MET A 218 16.05 3.72 14.64
C MET A 218 15.57 2.37 14.12
N PHE A 219 15.63 2.17 12.83
CA PHE A 219 15.27 0.93 12.14
C PHE A 219 16.47 0.29 11.46
N LEU A 220 16.75 -0.96 11.81
CA LEU A 220 17.74 -1.80 11.14
C LEU A 220 17.12 -2.44 9.88
N ASN A 221 17.82 -2.37 8.77
CA ASN A 221 17.45 -3.05 7.53
C ASN A 221 17.72 -4.55 7.62
N SER A 222 16.68 -5.38 7.48
CA SER A 222 16.82 -6.85 7.55
C SER A 222 17.23 -7.50 6.23
N GLN A 223 17.64 -6.72 5.22
CA GLN A 223 18.02 -7.19 3.88
C GLN A 223 16.90 -7.85 3.05
N SER A 224 15.66 -7.82 3.56
CA SER A 224 14.48 -8.45 2.94
C SER A 224 13.33 -7.45 2.69
N ASN A 225 13.65 -6.18 2.43
CA ASN A 225 12.69 -5.07 2.34
C ASN A 225 11.86 -4.85 3.62
N GLN A 226 12.34 -5.33 4.76
CA GLN A 226 11.76 -5.13 6.08
C GLN A 226 12.75 -4.41 6.99
N PHE A 227 12.21 -3.59 7.88
CA PHE A 227 12.98 -2.87 8.89
C PHE A 227 12.55 -3.31 10.28
N ILE A 228 13.53 -3.46 11.17
CA ILE A 228 13.34 -3.89 12.55
C ILE A 228 13.63 -2.70 13.48
N ASP A 229 12.66 -2.32 14.31
CA ASP A 229 12.86 -1.24 15.28
C ASP A 229 13.92 -1.63 16.34
N GLN A 230 15.03 -0.92 16.34
CA GLN A 230 16.17 -1.07 17.23
C GLN A 230 16.28 0.07 18.25
N THR A 231 15.33 0.98 18.28
CA THR A 231 15.37 2.18 19.14
C THR A 231 15.66 1.85 20.61
N GLN A 232 15.01 0.82 21.13
CA GLN A 232 15.19 0.39 22.53
C GLN A 232 16.50 -0.38 22.73
N SER A 233 16.84 -1.29 21.81
CA SER A 233 18.02 -2.17 21.93
C SER A 233 19.33 -1.44 21.69
N TRP A 234 19.32 -0.38 20.87
CA TRP A 234 20.47 0.50 20.65
C TRP A 234 20.52 1.70 21.62
N GLU A 235 19.71 1.67 22.67
CA GLU A 235 19.69 2.68 23.74
C GLU A 235 19.43 4.12 23.24
N MET A 236 18.64 4.28 22.16
CA MET A 236 18.33 5.57 21.56
C MET A 236 16.95 6.13 21.96
N ASN A 237 16.30 5.52 22.94
CA ASN A 237 14.94 5.85 23.38
C ASN A 237 14.91 7.08 24.32
N TYR A 238 15.12 8.27 23.75
CA TYR A 238 15.08 9.54 24.45
C TYR A 238 13.97 10.44 23.90
N ASP A 239 13.00 10.78 24.74
CA ASP A 239 11.92 11.69 24.35
C ASP A 239 12.46 13.09 24.05
N SER A 240 12.07 13.64 22.90
CA SER A 240 12.55 14.93 22.40
C SER A 240 11.52 15.65 21.53
N TYR A 241 11.88 16.86 21.08
CA TYR A 241 11.27 17.54 19.94
C TYR A 241 12.37 17.71 18.90
N SER A 242 12.64 16.67 18.16
CA SER A 242 13.73 16.61 17.18
C SER A 242 13.25 17.00 15.79
N TYR A 243 14.02 17.83 15.11
CA TYR A 243 13.73 18.23 13.73
C TYR A 243 14.85 17.79 12.79
N GLY A 244 15.91 18.56 12.69
CA GLY A 244 17.03 18.29 11.82
C GLY A 244 18.05 17.35 12.42
N GLN A 245 18.81 16.70 11.56
CA GLN A 245 19.87 15.76 11.94
C GLN A 245 21.02 15.78 10.94
N ALA A 246 22.17 15.30 11.36
CA ALA A 246 23.35 15.17 10.51
C ALA A 246 24.12 13.90 10.85
N LEU A 247 24.82 13.35 9.85
CA LEU A 247 25.70 12.21 9.98
C LEU A 247 27.14 12.65 9.81
N ALA A 248 28.02 12.15 10.64
CA ALA A 248 29.45 12.36 10.54
C ALA A 248 30.19 11.26 11.33
N ASP A 249 31.36 10.89 10.89
CA ASP A 249 32.36 10.15 11.64
C ASP A 249 33.13 11.19 12.49
N LEU A 250 32.73 11.39 13.76
CA LEU A 250 33.20 12.49 14.61
C LEU A 250 34.52 12.18 15.28
N ASP A 251 34.77 10.94 15.63
CA ASP A 251 36.01 10.49 16.31
C ASP A 251 37.01 9.83 15.35
N GLN A 252 36.65 9.69 14.07
CA GLN A 252 37.46 9.17 12.98
C GLN A 252 37.82 7.68 13.15
N ASP A 253 36.91 6.90 13.69
CA ASP A 253 37.05 5.47 13.82
C ASP A 253 36.46 4.70 12.63
N GLY A 254 35.65 5.37 11.80
CA GLY A 254 35.19 4.91 10.50
C GLY A 254 33.70 4.65 10.39
N ASP A 255 33.00 4.55 11.50
CA ASP A 255 31.53 4.39 11.52
C ASP A 255 30.80 5.75 11.54
N LEU A 256 29.47 5.72 11.45
CA LEU A 256 28.66 6.94 11.35
C LEU A 256 28.02 7.30 12.69
N ASP A 257 28.37 8.47 13.24
CA ASP A 257 27.70 9.09 14.36
C ASP A 257 26.51 9.94 13.92
N ILE A 258 25.56 10.15 14.85
CA ILE A 258 24.34 10.91 14.62
C ILE A 258 24.33 12.15 15.51
N VAL A 259 24.15 13.34 14.90
CA VAL A 259 23.89 14.59 15.59
C VAL A 259 22.45 15.02 15.35
N VAL A 260 21.68 15.26 16.42
CA VAL A 260 20.27 15.63 16.36
C VAL A 260 20.02 16.98 16.99
N ASN A 261 19.33 17.85 16.27
CA ASN A 261 18.92 19.18 16.77
C ASN A 261 17.54 19.09 17.43
N ASN A 262 17.47 19.45 18.71
CA ASN A 262 16.25 19.43 19.51
C ASN A 262 15.71 20.84 19.76
N LEU A 263 14.40 21.03 19.61
CA LEU A 263 13.75 22.31 19.88
C LEU A 263 13.61 22.56 21.40
N ASN A 264 14.14 23.65 21.88
CA ASN A 264 14.13 24.07 23.31
C ASN A 264 14.71 22.98 24.26
N ASP A 265 15.63 22.16 23.76
CA ASP A 265 16.30 21.11 24.53
C ASP A 265 17.75 20.96 24.03
N THR A 266 18.55 20.17 24.76
CA THR A 266 19.93 19.88 24.39
C THR A 266 19.98 19.03 23.12
N ALA A 267 20.88 19.36 22.20
CA ALA A 267 21.17 18.53 21.04
C ALA A 267 21.68 17.15 21.49
N PHE A 268 21.31 16.11 20.77
CA PHE A 268 21.89 14.78 20.99
C PHE A 268 23.09 14.56 20.07
N ILE A 269 24.09 13.88 20.61
CA ILE A 269 25.19 13.30 19.84
C ILE A 269 25.22 11.83 20.24
N PHE A 270 24.91 10.97 19.29
CA PHE A 270 25.01 9.53 19.45
C PHE A 270 26.30 9.06 18.79
N GLU A 271 27.27 8.71 19.62
CA GLU A 271 28.52 8.06 19.19
C GLU A 271 28.20 6.61 18.87
N ASN A 272 28.49 6.17 17.65
CA ASN A 272 28.45 4.78 17.26
C ASN A 272 29.64 4.05 17.90
N LYS A 273 29.50 2.79 18.28
CA LYS A 273 30.56 1.99 18.94
C LYS A 273 30.80 0.68 18.24
N LEU A 274 30.40 0.60 16.99
CA LEU A 274 30.60 -0.57 16.19
C LEU A 274 32.09 -0.65 15.79
N SER A 275 32.80 -1.69 16.20
CA SER A 275 34.23 -1.80 15.94
C SER A 275 34.65 -3.06 15.18
N GLU A 276 33.70 -3.91 14.79
CA GLU A 276 34.00 -5.25 14.27
C GLU A 276 33.89 -5.38 12.73
N ASN A 277 33.13 -4.49 12.08
CA ASN A 277 32.91 -4.53 10.63
C ASN A 277 33.93 -3.67 9.86
N ASN A 278 34.14 -4.03 8.61
CA ASN A 278 35.00 -3.27 7.71
C ASN A 278 34.20 -2.19 6.98
N TYR A 279 34.86 -1.12 6.59
CA TYR A 279 34.25 0.01 5.91
C TYR A 279 35.15 0.61 4.82
N LEU A 280 34.58 1.49 3.99
CA LEU A 280 35.31 2.41 3.13
C LEU A 280 34.60 3.77 3.10
N ASN A 281 35.30 4.82 3.56
CA ASN A 281 34.84 6.19 3.40
C ASN A 281 35.44 6.80 2.13
N VAL A 282 34.63 7.43 1.26
CA VAL A 282 35.07 8.00 -0.01
C VAL A 282 34.75 9.48 -0.05
N LYS A 283 35.80 10.30 -0.23
CA LYS A 283 35.69 11.75 -0.43
C LYS A 283 36.08 12.10 -1.86
N LEU A 284 35.17 12.77 -2.57
CA LEU A 284 35.42 13.22 -3.93
C LEU A 284 35.82 14.71 -3.94
N GLU A 285 36.90 15.00 -4.68
CA GLU A 285 37.30 16.36 -5.01
C GLU A 285 36.93 16.61 -6.48
N GLY A 286 35.91 17.42 -6.71
CA GLY A 286 35.35 17.62 -8.04
C GLY A 286 36.10 18.62 -8.90
N SER A 287 35.48 18.99 -10.04
CA SER A 287 36.03 19.95 -10.99
C SER A 287 36.01 21.38 -10.42
N LYS A 288 36.65 22.33 -11.11
CA LYS A 288 36.67 23.75 -10.73
C LYS A 288 35.27 24.38 -10.62
N ILE A 289 34.28 23.87 -11.36
CA ILE A 289 32.91 24.38 -11.35
C ILE A 289 31.99 23.62 -10.38
N ASN A 290 32.40 22.43 -9.94
CA ASN A 290 31.72 21.60 -8.96
C ASN A 290 32.73 20.99 -8.01
N THR A 291 33.31 21.82 -7.13
CA THR A 291 34.45 21.45 -6.28
C THR A 291 34.12 20.36 -5.26
N GLN A 292 32.87 20.23 -4.88
CA GLN A 292 32.39 19.21 -3.94
C GLN A 292 31.89 17.93 -4.63
N ALA A 293 32.03 17.83 -5.96
CA ALA A 293 31.52 16.71 -6.75
C ALA A 293 30.03 16.40 -6.49
N LEU A 294 29.21 17.42 -6.28
CA LEU A 294 27.77 17.25 -6.03
C LEU A 294 27.14 16.44 -7.16
N HIS A 295 26.28 15.51 -6.78
CA HIS A 295 25.58 14.56 -7.66
C HIS A 295 26.45 13.49 -8.33
N ALA A 296 27.77 13.45 -8.09
CA ALA A 296 28.58 12.31 -8.51
C ALA A 296 28.12 11.04 -7.78
N LYS A 297 28.06 9.92 -8.51
CA LYS A 297 27.65 8.59 -7.99
C LYS A 297 28.87 7.69 -7.88
N VAL A 298 29.02 7.05 -6.74
CA VAL A 298 30.06 6.03 -6.49
C VAL A 298 29.41 4.66 -6.41
N LYS A 299 29.99 3.69 -7.10
CA LYS A 299 29.60 2.29 -7.05
C LYS A 299 30.80 1.45 -6.68
N ILE A 300 30.69 0.65 -5.64
CA ILE A 300 31.72 -0.33 -5.25
C ILE A 300 31.25 -1.74 -5.61
N PHE A 301 32.20 -2.60 -6.05
CA PHE A 301 31.93 -3.97 -6.48
C PHE A 301 32.74 -4.97 -5.68
N TYR A 302 32.10 -6.06 -5.28
CA TYR A 302 32.75 -7.19 -4.61
C TYR A 302 32.05 -8.50 -5.02
N GLY A 303 32.73 -9.30 -5.84
CA GLY A 303 32.14 -10.48 -6.47
C GLY A 303 31.00 -10.11 -7.43
N SER A 304 29.84 -10.66 -7.20
CA SER A 304 28.60 -10.33 -7.96
C SER A 304 27.77 -9.22 -7.34
N GLU A 305 28.13 -8.77 -6.14
CA GLU A 305 27.40 -7.77 -5.38
C GLU A 305 27.99 -6.37 -5.57
N PHE A 306 27.22 -5.36 -5.23
CA PHE A 306 27.66 -3.97 -5.27
C PHE A 306 26.86 -3.11 -4.30
N GLN A 307 27.37 -1.94 -4.00
CA GLN A 307 26.66 -0.86 -3.31
C GLN A 307 26.77 0.43 -4.11
N THR A 308 25.78 1.33 -3.97
CA THR A 308 25.83 2.66 -4.57
C THR A 308 25.61 3.76 -3.54
N ALA A 309 26.26 4.91 -3.76
CA ALA A 309 26.00 6.13 -3.02
C ALA A 309 26.21 7.35 -3.90
N LYS A 310 25.43 8.42 -3.68
CA LYS A 310 25.47 9.68 -4.42
C LYS A 310 25.90 10.82 -3.50
N VAL A 311 26.75 11.72 -3.98
CA VAL A 311 27.14 12.92 -3.24
C VAL A 311 25.97 13.89 -3.21
N ASN A 312 25.13 13.79 -2.18
CA ASN A 312 24.01 14.64 -1.93
C ASN A 312 23.96 15.07 -0.46
N PRO A 313 24.43 16.28 -0.12
CA PRO A 313 24.43 16.76 1.26
C PRO A 313 23.05 17.23 1.74
N TYR A 314 22.09 17.47 0.85
CA TYR A 314 20.76 18.00 1.18
C TYR A 314 19.76 16.84 1.31
N ARG A 315 19.54 16.41 2.56
CA ARG A 315 18.76 15.22 2.88
C ARG A 315 17.84 15.48 4.08
N GLY A 316 16.72 14.78 4.16
CA GLY A 316 15.79 14.89 5.27
C GLY A 316 15.05 16.23 5.34
N TYR A 317 14.78 16.71 6.55
CA TYR A 317 14.11 17.98 6.85
C TYR A 317 15.01 18.87 7.71
N LEU A 318 15.22 20.12 7.31
CA LEU A 318 16.14 21.08 7.96
C LEU A 318 17.51 20.43 8.26
N SER A 319 17.98 19.59 7.35
CA SER A 319 19.14 18.73 7.56
C SER A 319 20.13 18.87 6.42
N SER A 320 21.41 18.71 6.73
CA SER A 320 22.44 18.51 5.72
C SER A 320 23.52 17.61 6.28
N THR A 321 24.09 16.74 5.41
CA THR A 321 25.17 15.82 5.76
C THR A 321 26.47 16.27 5.09
N GLY A 322 27.58 15.65 5.45
CA GLY A 322 28.86 15.82 4.74
C GLY A 322 28.80 15.29 3.31
N THR A 323 29.85 15.55 2.54
CA THR A 323 30.01 15.03 1.16
C THR A 323 30.86 13.75 1.11
N THR A 324 31.29 13.24 2.24
CA THR A 324 31.95 11.93 2.35
C THR A 324 30.90 10.83 2.25
N LEU A 325 31.14 9.88 1.35
CA LEU A 325 30.28 8.72 1.18
C LEU A 325 30.81 7.59 2.04
N HIS A 326 29.93 6.94 2.78
CA HIS A 326 30.21 5.80 3.64
C HIS A 326 29.69 4.50 3.02
N PHE A 327 30.48 3.46 3.08
CA PHE A 327 30.17 2.10 2.63
C PHE A 327 30.60 1.11 3.71
N GLY A 328 29.64 0.52 4.41
CA GLY A 328 29.88 -0.64 5.27
C GLY A 328 30.16 -1.88 4.44
N LEU A 329 31.07 -2.73 4.90
CA LEU A 329 31.52 -3.91 4.18
C LEU A 329 31.27 -5.21 4.96
N GLY A 330 30.76 -5.12 6.20
CA GLY A 330 30.61 -6.26 7.08
C GLY A 330 31.95 -6.96 7.29
N THR A 331 31.96 -8.26 7.09
CA THR A 331 33.17 -9.10 7.22
C THR A 331 34.02 -9.18 5.94
N ARG A 332 33.65 -8.45 4.87
CA ARG A 332 34.39 -8.45 3.59
C ARG A 332 35.73 -7.75 3.77
N THR A 333 36.78 -8.37 3.28
CA THR A 333 38.18 -7.88 3.43
C THR A 333 38.76 -7.24 2.20
N ALA A 334 38.01 -7.15 1.10
CA ALA A 334 38.46 -6.55 -0.16
C ALA A 334 37.30 -6.05 -1.01
N ILE A 335 37.57 -5.03 -1.82
CA ILE A 335 36.69 -4.49 -2.87
C ILE A 335 37.42 -4.73 -4.20
N ASP A 336 36.72 -5.28 -5.20
CA ASP A 336 37.32 -5.55 -6.53
C ASP A 336 37.54 -4.25 -7.31
N SER A 337 36.56 -3.35 -7.27
CA SER A 337 36.67 -2.04 -7.93
C SER A 337 35.71 -1.01 -7.34
N LEU A 338 36.12 0.25 -7.51
CA LEU A 338 35.32 1.43 -7.20
C LEU A 338 35.16 2.23 -8.49
N GLN A 339 33.94 2.43 -8.93
CA GLN A 339 33.58 3.24 -10.09
C GLN A 339 32.95 4.56 -9.65
N ILE A 340 33.44 5.66 -10.21
CA ILE A 340 32.89 7.02 -9.94
C ILE A 340 32.31 7.53 -11.25
N SER A 341 31.02 7.84 -11.25
CA SER A 341 30.36 8.60 -12.31
C SER A 341 30.32 10.06 -11.91
N TRP A 342 31.19 10.88 -12.50
CA TRP A 342 31.31 12.31 -12.19
C TRP A 342 30.13 13.12 -12.74
N ASN A 343 29.62 12.70 -13.89
CA ASN A 343 28.45 13.18 -14.59
C ASN A 343 27.97 12.13 -15.59
N SER A 344 27.01 12.45 -16.46
CA SER A 344 26.48 11.52 -17.49
C SER A 344 27.50 11.06 -18.53
N GLU A 345 28.63 11.74 -18.69
CA GLU A 345 29.62 11.47 -19.74
C GLU A 345 30.97 11.01 -19.22
N GLU A 346 31.30 11.24 -17.95
CA GLU A 346 32.62 11.07 -17.39
C GLU A 346 32.61 10.14 -16.18
N SER A 347 33.48 9.12 -16.23
CA SER A 347 33.64 8.17 -15.12
C SER A 347 35.10 7.79 -14.89
N SER A 348 35.39 7.38 -13.67
CA SER A 348 36.73 6.89 -13.27
C SER A 348 36.59 5.55 -12.56
N THR A 349 37.57 4.66 -12.69
CA THR A 349 37.55 3.37 -11.99
C THR A 349 38.89 3.15 -11.27
N ILE A 350 38.81 2.73 -10.01
CA ILE A 350 39.94 2.34 -9.17
C ILE A 350 39.82 0.85 -8.89
N LEU A 351 40.83 0.09 -9.20
CA LEU A 351 40.86 -1.35 -8.96
C LEU A 351 41.50 -1.65 -7.59
N ASN A 352 40.90 -2.59 -6.87
CA ASN A 352 41.34 -3.09 -5.57
C ASN A 352 41.67 -1.95 -4.57
N PRO A 353 40.77 -1.00 -4.30
CA PRO A 353 41.02 0.03 -3.27
C PRO A 353 41.22 -0.64 -1.91
N SER A 354 42.12 -0.10 -1.10
CA SER A 354 42.27 -0.54 0.29
C SER A 354 41.04 -0.13 1.10
N ILE A 355 40.62 -0.97 2.02
CA ILE A 355 39.49 -0.75 2.94
C ILE A 355 39.95 -0.16 4.28
N ASN A 356 38.99 0.15 5.18
CA ASN A 356 39.23 0.72 6.53
C ASN A 356 40.02 2.02 6.48
N GLN A 357 39.60 2.91 5.59
CA GLN A 357 40.25 4.22 5.41
C GLN A 357 39.30 5.25 4.77
N LEU A 358 39.70 6.51 4.85
CA LEU A 358 39.18 7.59 4.02
C LEU A 358 39.94 7.66 2.71
N LEU A 359 39.32 7.26 1.61
CA LEU A 359 39.86 7.35 0.25
C LEU A 359 39.46 8.68 -0.39
N THR A 360 40.42 9.57 -0.64
CA THR A 360 40.17 10.83 -1.37
C THR A 360 40.50 10.64 -2.85
N VAL A 361 39.53 10.98 -3.72
CA VAL A 361 39.69 10.86 -5.18
C VAL A 361 39.41 12.19 -5.84
N ALA A 362 40.43 12.72 -6.53
CA ALA A 362 40.33 13.95 -7.29
C ALA A 362 39.82 13.68 -8.72
N TYR A 363 39.01 14.60 -9.22
CA TYR A 363 38.52 14.59 -10.60
C TYR A 363 39.66 14.76 -11.58
N ASP A 364 39.78 13.83 -12.55
CA ASP A 364 40.72 13.93 -13.64
C ASP A 364 39.97 13.85 -15.00
N ALA A 365 40.02 14.94 -15.76
CA ALA A 365 39.36 15.07 -17.07
C ALA A 365 39.92 14.12 -18.16
N SER A 366 41.01 13.38 -17.88
CA SER A 366 41.63 12.47 -18.86
C SER A 366 40.94 11.10 -18.94
N THR A 367 40.08 10.75 -18.00
CA THR A 367 39.42 9.44 -17.97
C THR A 367 38.00 9.53 -18.55
N LYS A 368 37.90 9.31 -19.88
CA LYS A 368 36.60 9.05 -20.52
C LYS A 368 36.42 7.54 -20.64
N VAL A 369 35.38 7.01 -19.99
CA VAL A 369 34.95 5.63 -20.20
C VAL A 369 33.53 5.66 -20.74
N ASN A 370 33.27 4.97 -21.84
CA ASN A 370 31.94 4.74 -22.36
C ASN A 370 31.09 4.01 -21.29
N GLN A 371 29.98 4.58 -20.91
CA GLN A 371 29.00 3.88 -20.07
C GLN A 371 28.52 2.62 -20.78
N SER A 372 28.64 1.48 -20.14
CA SER A 372 28.01 0.25 -20.60
C SER A 372 26.50 0.41 -20.38
N GLU A 373 25.71 0.21 -21.43
CA GLU A 373 24.26 0.13 -21.31
C GLU A 373 23.89 -0.90 -20.24
N THR A 374 23.12 -0.47 -19.25
CA THR A 374 22.50 -1.37 -18.27
C THR A 374 21.60 -2.35 -19.02
N LYS A 375 21.91 -3.64 -18.96
CA LYS A 375 21.00 -4.67 -19.48
C LYS A 375 19.71 -4.59 -18.68
N LYS A 376 18.62 -4.15 -19.33
CA LYS A 376 17.28 -4.24 -18.75
C LYS A 376 16.97 -5.71 -18.46
N THR A 377 16.63 -6.01 -17.23
CA THR A 377 16.10 -7.33 -16.85
C THR A 377 14.83 -7.57 -17.64
N PRO A 378 14.66 -8.73 -18.31
CA PRO A 378 13.41 -8.99 -19.04
C PRO A 378 12.25 -8.98 -18.05
N LYS A 379 11.20 -8.21 -18.36
CA LYS A 379 9.97 -8.18 -17.55
C LYS A 379 9.32 -9.56 -17.59
N LEU A 380 8.90 -10.06 -16.44
CA LEU A 380 8.21 -11.34 -16.31
C LEU A 380 6.78 -11.26 -16.87
N PHE A 381 6.12 -10.10 -16.72
CA PHE A 381 4.78 -9.83 -17.22
C PHE A 381 4.77 -8.60 -18.12
N THR A 382 3.87 -8.60 -19.09
CA THR A 382 3.58 -7.45 -19.95
C THR A 382 2.06 -7.20 -19.89
N GLU A 383 1.66 -5.96 -19.69
CA GLU A 383 0.27 -5.54 -19.76
C GLU A 383 -0.20 -5.63 -21.23
N VAL A 384 -1.30 -6.36 -21.47
CA VAL A 384 -1.80 -6.67 -22.81
C VAL A 384 -3.32 -6.43 -22.97
N SER A 385 -4.00 -5.81 -22.00
CA SER A 385 -5.45 -5.63 -22.00
C SER A 385 -5.95 -4.93 -23.26
N ASP A 386 -5.31 -3.84 -23.65
CA ASP A 386 -5.65 -3.11 -24.88
C ASP A 386 -5.46 -3.98 -26.13
N ILE A 387 -4.39 -4.79 -26.17
CA ILE A 387 -4.06 -5.65 -27.32
C ILE A 387 -5.05 -6.79 -27.42
N MET A 388 -5.51 -7.30 -26.27
CA MET A 388 -6.44 -8.41 -26.18
C MET A 388 -7.92 -7.97 -26.23
N GLY A 389 -8.21 -6.67 -26.25
CA GLY A 389 -9.58 -6.16 -26.28
C GLY A 389 -10.32 -6.22 -24.94
N LEU A 390 -9.61 -6.30 -23.81
CA LEU A 390 -10.18 -6.22 -22.47
C LEU A 390 -10.44 -4.74 -22.09
N ASP A 391 -11.31 -4.08 -22.88
CA ASP A 391 -11.70 -2.67 -22.66
C ASP A 391 -12.94 -2.61 -21.77
N TYR A 392 -12.72 -2.67 -20.45
CA TYR A 392 -13.76 -2.45 -19.46
C TYR A 392 -13.24 -1.56 -18.33
N SER A 393 -14.03 -0.59 -17.95
CA SER A 393 -13.81 0.26 -16.78
C SER A 393 -15.05 0.24 -15.90
N HIS A 394 -14.94 -0.29 -14.72
CA HIS A 394 -16.02 -0.24 -13.73
C HIS A 394 -16.24 1.20 -13.26
N GLN A 395 -17.48 1.63 -13.21
CA GLN A 395 -17.88 3.01 -12.89
C GLN A 395 -18.78 3.00 -11.66
N GLU A 396 -18.19 3.17 -10.48
CA GLU A 396 -18.96 3.25 -9.24
C GLU A 396 -19.86 4.48 -9.19
N ASN A 397 -21.02 4.32 -8.54
CA ASN A 397 -21.89 5.43 -8.20
C ASN A 397 -21.34 6.21 -6.98
N LYS A 398 -21.75 7.47 -6.83
CA LYS A 398 -21.41 8.28 -5.65
C LYS A 398 -22.42 8.02 -4.53
N SER A 399 -22.21 6.97 -3.76
CA SER A 399 -22.99 6.65 -2.57
C SER A 399 -22.16 6.85 -1.29
N TYR A 400 -22.79 7.37 -0.24
CA TYR A 400 -22.16 7.62 1.05
C TYR A 400 -23.02 7.08 2.18
N ASP A 401 -22.80 5.84 2.54
CA ASP A 401 -23.57 5.14 3.60
C ASP A 401 -23.45 5.80 4.97
N PHE A 402 -22.37 6.51 5.23
CA PHE A 402 -22.08 7.16 6.51
C PHE A 402 -23.13 8.18 6.98
N PHE A 403 -23.92 8.74 6.06
CA PHE A 403 -25.03 9.61 6.43
C PHE A 403 -26.22 8.85 7.03
N SER A 404 -26.35 7.59 6.67
CA SER A 404 -27.43 6.71 7.16
C SER A 404 -26.96 5.81 8.31
N HIS A 405 -25.65 5.56 8.40
CA HIS A 405 -25.02 4.60 9.33
C HIS A 405 -23.74 5.17 9.93
N GLU A 406 -23.85 5.95 10.97
CA GLU A 406 -22.72 6.65 11.61
C GLU A 406 -21.66 5.72 12.23
N LEU A 407 -22.03 4.48 12.57
CA LEU A 407 -21.10 3.48 13.13
C LEU A 407 -20.36 2.65 12.07
N GLN A 408 -20.73 2.78 10.81
CA GLN A 408 -20.18 2.03 9.71
C GLN A 408 -18.76 2.51 9.42
N GLN A 409 -17.82 1.57 9.20
CA GLN A 409 -16.40 1.90 9.01
C GLN A 409 -16.01 2.05 7.54
N ARG A 410 -16.86 1.58 6.62
CA ARG A 410 -16.64 1.64 5.18
C ARG A 410 -17.95 1.77 4.42
N ILE A 411 -17.88 2.05 3.14
CA ILE A 411 -19.03 2.11 2.23
C ILE A 411 -19.31 0.68 1.76
N TYR A 412 -20.54 0.18 2.00
CA TYR A 412 -21.02 -1.11 1.48
C TYR A 412 -21.84 -0.97 0.20
N SER A 413 -22.17 0.25 -0.19
CA SER A 413 -22.90 0.53 -1.43
C SER A 413 -22.00 0.64 -2.66
N ASN A 414 -20.70 0.36 -2.54
CA ASN A 414 -19.71 0.42 -3.62
C ASN A 414 -18.75 -0.77 -3.45
N GLU A 415 -19.25 -2.00 -3.57
CA GLU A 415 -18.47 -3.22 -3.31
C GLU A 415 -18.15 -4.04 -4.58
N GLY A 416 -18.36 -3.47 -5.75
CA GLY A 416 -18.01 -4.10 -7.02
C GLY A 416 -16.55 -3.90 -7.45
N PRO A 417 -16.16 -4.42 -8.63
CA PRO A 417 -16.94 -5.36 -9.44
C PRO A 417 -16.79 -6.82 -8.99
N ALA A 418 -17.89 -7.57 -8.98
CA ALA A 418 -17.82 -9.02 -8.93
C ALA A 418 -17.28 -9.56 -10.26
N LEU A 419 -16.51 -10.67 -10.21
CA LEU A 419 -15.91 -11.28 -11.38
C LEU A 419 -15.95 -12.81 -11.28
N VAL A 420 -16.30 -13.47 -12.38
CA VAL A 420 -16.18 -14.92 -12.54
C VAL A 420 -15.63 -15.27 -13.91
N ALA A 421 -14.94 -16.41 -14.01
CA ALA A 421 -14.41 -16.93 -15.26
C ALA A 421 -14.78 -18.41 -15.45
N GLY A 422 -14.99 -18.80 -16.70
CA GLY A 422 -15.32 -20.17 -17.09
C GLY A 422 -15.58 -20.26 -18.61
N ASP A 423 -15.62 -21.46 -19.16
CA ASP A 423 -16.01 -21.69 -20.56
C ASP A 423 -17.53 -21.55 -20.71
N ILE A 424 -18.01 -20.29 -20.82
CA ILE A 424 -19.43 -19.91 -20.82
C ILE A 424 -20.06 -20.18 -22.19
N THR A 425 -19.26 -20.05 -23.25
CA THR A 425 -19.74 -20.20 -24.63
C THR A 425 -19.49 -21.60 -25.19
N GLY A 426 -18.92 -22.53 -24.42
CA GLY A 426 -18.60 -23.87 -24.84
C GLY A 426 -17.56 -23.97 -25.95
N ASN A 427 -16.74 -22.93 -26.11
CA ASN A 427 -15.73 -22.81 -27.18
C ASN A 427 -14.35 -23.36 -26.79
N GLY A 428 -14.17 -23.83 -25.55
CA GLY A 428 -12.94 -24.39 -25.00
C GLY A 428 -11.95 -23.33 -24.48
N TYR A 429 -12.32 -22.06 -24.42
CA TYR A 429 -11.58 -20.97 -23.79
C TYR A 429 -12.33 -20.44 -22.57
N GLU A 430 -11.61 -19.87 -21.62
CA GLU A 430 -12.23 -19.21 -20.46
C GLU A 430 -12.74 -17.82 -20.82
N ASP A 431 -14.03 -17.62 -20.69
CA ASP A 431 -14.70 -16.33 -20.79
C ASP A 431 -14.75 -15.65 -19.41
N ILE A 432 -15.01 -14.34 -19.36
CA ILE A 432 -15.06 -13.57 -18.11
C ILE A 432 -16.38 -12.80 -18.04
N ILE A 433 -17.11 -12.92 -16.91
CA ILE A 433 -18.23 -12.03 -16.59
C ILE A 433 -17.77 -11.04 -15.52
N ILE A 434 -18.05 -9.76 -15.77
CA ILE A 434 -17.77 -8.66 -14.85
C ILE A 434 -19.10 -7.99 -14.49
N GLY A 435 -19.37 -7.93 -13.17
CA GLY A 435 -20.55 -7.27 -12.62
C GLY A 435 -20.52 -5.76 -12.81
N GLY A 436 -21.68 -5.16 -13.11
CA GLY A 436 -21.85 -3.72 -13.23
C GLY A 436 -22.27 -3.07 -11.90
N ALA A 437 -21.83 -1.83 -11.66
CA ALA A 437 -22.35 -0.97 -10.62
C ALA A 437 -23.77 -0.48 -10.94
N GLU A 438 -24.44 0.18 -9.98
CA GLU A 438 -25.73 0.83 -10.24
C GLU A 438 -25.60 1.84 -11.40
N GLY A 439 -26.35 1.62 -12.45
CA GLY A 439 -26.33 2.44 -13.68
C GLY A 439 -25.43 1.91 -14.79
N GLN A 440 -24.67 0.83 -14.55
CA GLN A 440 -23.77 0.22 -15.52
C GLN A 440 -24.20 -1.21 -15.86
N HIS A 441 -24.08 -1.61 -17.13
CA HIS A 441 -24.31 -3.00 -17.54
C HIS A 441 -23.18 -3.93 -17.08
N SER A 442 -23.54 -5.10 -16.58
CA SER A 442 -22.62 -6.23 -16.50
C SER A 442 -22.21 -6.66 -17.91
N VAL A 443 -21.02 -7.21 -18.07
CA VAL A 443 -20.47 -7.58 -19.36
C VAL A 443 -19.95 -9.01 -19.37
N LEU A 444 -20.14 -9.70 -20.49
CA LEU A 444 -19.46 -10.92 -20.85
C LEU A 444 -18.30 -10.56 -21.80
N MET A 445 -17.10 -10.97 -21.45
CA MET A 445 -15.90 -10.93 -22.27
C MET A 445 -15.65 -12.32 -22.80
N THR A 446 -16.07 -12.61 -24.04
CA THR A 446 -15.87 -13.91 -24.68
C THR A 446 -14.47 -14.00 -25.26
N GLN A 447 -13.70 -15.01 -24.86
CA GLN A 447 -12.38 -15.24 -25.42
C GLN A 447 -12.47 -15.92 -26.80
N GLU A 448 -11.93 -15.26 -27.82
CA GLU A 448 -11.80 -15.79 -29.19
C GLU A 448 -10.32 -15.83 -29.60
N GLY A 449 -9.69 -16.98 -29.46
CA GLY A 449 -8.27 -17.14 -29.81
C GLY A 449 -7.35 -16.28 -28.93
N SER A 450 -6.82 -15.17 -29.48
CA SER A 450 -5.90 -14.28 -28.76
C SER A 450 -6.53 -12.98 -28.29
N GLY A 451 -7.85 -12.84 -28.32
CA GLY A 451 -8.53 -11.61 -27.91
C GLY A 451 -9.88 -11.88 -27.27
N PHE A 452 -10.49 -10.81 -26.74
CA PHE A 452 -11.80 -10.84 -26.12
C PHE A 452 -12.81 -10.00 -26.89
N LEU A 453 -14.04 -10.50 -26.98
CA LEU A 453 -15.20 -9.78 -27.51
C LEU A 453 -16.12 -9.39 -26.34
N LYS A 454 -16.41 -8.11 -26.21
CA LYS A 454 -17.27 -7.57 -25.14
C LYS A 454 -18.75 -7.62 -25.57
N THR A 455 -19.60 -8.20 -24.74
CA THR A 455 -21.05 -8.21 -24.89
C THR A 455 -21.72 -7.72 -23.59
N GLU A 456 -22.68 -6.80 -23.69
CA GLU A 456 -23.46 -6.35 -22.52
C GLU A 456 -24.53 -7.38 -22.16
N LEU A 457 -24.61 -7.75 -20.89
CA LEU A 457 -25.63 -8.64 -20.34
C LEU A 457 -26.90 -7.84 -20.03
N THR A 458 -27.73 -7.61 -21.04
CA THR A 458 -28.94 -6.76 -20.94
C THR A 458 -30.08 -7.40 -20.15
N CYS A 459 -30.01 -8.68 -19.82
CA CYS A 459 -30.94 -9.37 -18.94
C CYS A 459 -30.76 -8.96 -17.47
N ILE A 460 -29.56 -8.54 -17.07
CA ILE A 460 -29.25 -8.07 -15.72
C ILE A 460 -29.69 -6.62 -15.56
N ASN A 461 -30.43 -6.32 -14.49
CA ASN A 461 -31.01 -5.00 -14.26
C ASN A 461 -29.95 -3.99 -13.79
N THR A 462 -29.65 -2.99 -14.60
CA THR A 462 -28.67 -1.94 -14.28
C THR A 462 -29.02 -1.04 -13.08
N LYS A 463 -30.23 -1.13 -12.51
CA LYS A 463 -30.59 -0.42 -11.26
C LYS A 463 -30.09 -1.13 -10.02
N LYS A 464 -29.56 -2.34 -10.17
CA LYS A 464 -29.01 -3.18 -9.11
C LYS A 464 -27.49 -3.18 -9.24
N GLU A 465 -26.80 -3.21 -8.11
CA GLU A 465 -25.36 -3.39 -8.06
C GLU A 465 -25.01 -4.86 -7.91
N VAL A 466 -24.14 -5.36 -8.78
CA VAL A 466 -23.72 -6.76 -8.77
C VAL A 466 -22.47 -6.89 -7.89
N VAL A 467 -22.63 -7.54 -6.74
CA VAL A 467 -21.55 -7.68 -5.73
C VAL A 467 -21.02 -9.11 -5.59
N ALA A 468 -21.75 -10.10 -6.08
CA ALA A 468 -21.33 -11.49 -6.08
C ALA A 468 -21.81 -12.22 -7.33
N LEU A 469 -20.99 -13.11 -7.87
CA LEU A 469 -21.30 -13.94 -9.04
C LEU A 469 -20.84 -15.38 -8.78
N ALA A 470 -21.60 -16.36 -9.28
CA ALA A 470 -21.17 -17.76 -9.34
C ALA A 470 -21.61 -18.41 -10.66
N LEU A 471 -20.73 -19.25 -11.22
CA LEU A 471 -21.01 -20.04 -12.42
C LEU A 471 -21.16 -21.52 -12.04
N TYR A 472 -22.26 -22.13 -12.42
CA TYR A 472 -22.51 -23.57 -12.27
C TYR A 472 -23.69 -23.97 -13.15
N ASP A 473 -23.81 -25.27 -13.45
CA ASP A 473 -24.93 -25.83 -14.21
C ASP A 473 -26.15 -25.94 -13.28
N VAL A 474 -27.16 -25.08 -13.48
CA VAL A 474 -28.35 -24.98 -12.62
C VAL A 474 -29.41 -26.00 -12.96
N ASP A 475 -29.61 -26.29 -14.26
CA ASP A 475 -30.70 -27.10 -14.77
C ASP A 475 -30.22 -28.45 -15.37
N SER A 476 -28.94 -28.76 -15.20
CA SER A 476 -28.29 -30.00 -15.61
C SER A 476 -28.31 -30.24 -17.14
N ASP A 477 -28.23 -29.18 -17.93
CA ASP A 477 -28.14 -29.24 -19.37
C ASP A 477 -26.70 -29.28 -19.91
N GLY A 478 -25.71 -29.05 -19.04
CA GLY A 478 -24.29 -29.21 -19.29
C GLY A 478 -23.55 -27.89 -19.64
N ASP A 479 -24.22 -26.76 -19.64
CA ASP A 479 -23.58 -25.45 -19.77
C ASP A 479 -23.53 -24.72 -18.43
N LEU A 480 -22.78 -23.60 -18.41
CA LEU A 480 -22.59 -22.80 -17.18
C LEU A 480 -23.61 -21.68 -17.11
N ASP A 481 -24.49 -21.75 -16.12
CA ASP A 481 -25.43 -20.71 -15.76
C ASP A 481 -24.81 -19.72 -14.78
N LEU A 482 -25.50 -18.61 -14.55
CA LEU A 482 -25.03 -17.52 -13.74
C LEU A 482 -25.97 -17.21 -12.56
N TYR A 483 -25.47 -17.34 -11.34
CA TYR A 483 -26.11 -16.73 -10.17
C TYR A 483 -25.60 -15.30 -10.02
N VAL A 484 -26.51 -14.33 -9.82
CA VAL A 484 -26.23 -12.91 -9.66
C VAL A 484 -26.69 -12.46 -8.28
N GLY A 485 -25.71 -12.17 -7.41
CA GLY A 485 -25.91 -11.63 -6.08
C GLY A 485 -25.83 -10.11 -6.08
N TYR A 486 -26.78 -9.48 -5.40
CA TYR A 486 -26.90 -8.02 -5.38
C TYR A 486 -26.58 -7.42 -4.01
N GLY A 487 -26.08 -6.19 -4.03
CA GLY A 487 -25.76 -5.41 -2.85
C GLY A 487 -26.08 -3.95 -3.01
N HIS A 488 -26.53 -3.33 -1.96
CA HIS A 488 -26.64 -1.87 -1.77
C HIS A 488 -27.11 -1.57 -0.37
N ASN A 489 -26.46 -0.67 0.34
CA ASN A 489 -26.82 -0.34 1.72
C ASN A 489 -27.54 1.02 1.87
N GLY A 490 -27.60 1.83 0.82
CA GLY A 490 -28.08 3.22 0.86
C GLY A 490 -29.59 3.42 0.69
N PHE A 491 -30.38 2.38 0.33
CA PHE A 491 -31.81 2.54 0.05
C PHE A 491 -32.67 1.45 0.66
N ASN A 492 -33.79 1.85 1.26
CA ASN A 492 -34.83 0.91 1.71
C ASN A 492 -35.68 0.44 0.51
N LYS A 493 -35.05 -0.35 -0.38
CA LYS A 493 -35.66 -0.93 -1.58
C LYS A 493 -35.30 -2.41 -1.66
N PRO A 494 -35.98 -3.27 -0.87
CA PRO A 494 -35.68 -4.70 -0.84
C PRO A 494 -35.75 -5.37 -2.22
N GLU A 495 -36.57 -4.84 -3.12
CA GLU A 495 -36.68 -5.35 -4.49
C GLU A 495 -35.39 -5.20 -5.32
N LEU A 496 -34.45 -4.36 -4.92
CA LEU A 496 -33.15 -4.21 -5.56
C LEU A 496 -32.11 -5.20 -5.03
N LEU A 497 -32.41 -5.89 -3.92
CA LEU A 497 -31.51 -6.87 -3.28
C LEU A 497 -31.90 -8.33 -3.60
N GLN A 498 -33.03 -8.56 -4.28
CA GLN A 498 -33.44 -9.91 -4.67
C GLN A 498 -32.45 -10.46 -5.69
N ASP A 499 -31.72 -11.52 -5.32
CA ASP A 499 -30.80 -12.23 -6.20
C ASP A 499 -31.53 -12.92 -7.35
N GLU A 500 -30.82 -13.19 -8.43
CA GLU A 500 -31.37 -13.76 -9.67
C GLU A 500 -30.48 -14.88 -10.20
N ILE A 501 -31.09 -15.84 -10.89
CA ILE A 501 -30.42 -16.83 -11.71
C ILE A 501 -30.68 -16.50 -13.17
N ALA A 502 -29.64 -16.48 -13.98
CA ALA A 502 -29.71 -16.34 -15.43
C ALA A 502 -29.23 -17.63 -16.10
N LEU A 503 -30.14 -18.30 -16.79
CA LEU A 503 -29.85 -19.52 -17.56
C LEU A 503 -29.15 -19.16 -18.87
N ASN A 504 -28.11 -19.89 -19.19
CA ASN A 504 -27.34 -19.80 -20.44
C ASN A 504 -27.96 -20.73 -21.49
N ASP A 505 -27.71 -20.47 -22.74
CA ASP A 505 -28.08 -21.37 -23.86
C ASP A 505 -26.87 -22.11 -24.45
N GLY A 506 -25.75 -22.14 -23.70
CA GLY A 506 -24.48 -22.72 -24.12
C GLY A 506 -23.69 -21.89 -25.14
N ALA A 507 -24.20 -20.71 -25.48
CA ALA A 507 -23.54 -19.76 -26.39
C ALA A 507 -23.34 -18.38 -25.78
N GLY A 508 -23.52 -18.22 -24.44
CA GLY A 508 -23.36 -16.97 -23.73
C GLY A 508 -24.59 -16.05 -23.78
N ASN A 509 -25.75 -16.52 -24.22
CA ASN A 509 -26.99 -15.77 -24.16
C ASN A 509 -27.76 -16.12 -22.89
N PHE A 510 -27.88 -15.17 -21.99
CA PHE A 510 -28.49 -15.36 -20.69
C PHE A 510 -29.96 -14.91 -20.64
N THR A 511 -30.79 -15.67 -19.93
CA THR A 511 -32.21 -15.37 -19.66
C THR A 511 -32.53 -15.54 -18.18
N ILE A 512 -33.14 -14.53 -17.53
CA ILE A 512 -33.49 -14.62 -16.12
C ILE A 512 -34.55 -15.70 -15.88
N ALA A 513 -34.28 -16.63 -14.97
CA ALA A 513 -35.21 -17.69 -14.54
C ALA A 513 -36.11 -17.14 -13.42
N GLU A 514 -37.35 -16.79 -13.77
CA GLU A 514 -38.29 -16.22 -12.80
C GLU A 514 -38.83 -17.30 -11.83
N GLY A 515 -38.86 -16.95 -10.52
CA GLY A 515 -39.48 -17.76 -9.48
C GLY A 515 -38.71 -19.01 -9.04
N VAL A 516 -37.47 -19.17 -9.46
CA VAL A 516 -36.59 -20.27 -9.05
C VAL A 516 -35.93 -20.06 -7.69
N LEU A 517 -35.71 -18.80 -7.29
CA LEU A 517 -35.15 -18.43 -5.98
C LEU A 517 -36.26 -17.97 -5.02
N PRO A 518 -36.17 -18.30 -3.72
CA PRO A 518 -37.01 -17.70 -2.71
C PRO A 518 -36.67 -16.20 -2.50
N ASN A 519 -37.56 -15.46 -1.86
CA ASN A 519 -37.27 -14.05 -1.53
C ASN A 519 -36.09 -13.95 -0.56
N TYR A 520 -35.10 -13.16 -0.94
CA TYR A 520 -33.90 -12.86 -0.14
C TYR A 520 -33.54 -11.39 -0.33
N ASN A 521 -33.35 -10.65 0.78
CA ASN A 521 -33.23 -9.20 0.76
C ASN A 521 -32.04 -8.70 1.62
N GLU A 522 -31.02 -9.50 1.80
CA GLU A 522 -29.78 -9.13 2.45
C GLU A 522 -28.72 -8.78 1.37
N VAL A 523 -27.63 -8.16 1.73
CA VAL A 523 -26.50 -7.89 0.81
C VAL A 523 -25.68 -9.15 0.68
N THR A 524 -25.71 -9.78 -0.50
CA THR A 524 -24.99 -11.02 -0.79
C THR A 524 -23.47 -10.77 -0.79
N SER A 525 -22.71 -11.68 -0.17
CA SER A 525 -21.24 -11.60 -0.13
C SER A 525 -20.55 -12.74 -0.87
N ARG A 526 -21.05 -13.98 -0.72
CA ARG A 526 -20.49 -15.16 -1.37
C ARG A 526 -21.59 -16.13 -1.75
N ILE A 527 -21.42 -16.84 -2.87
CA ILE A 527 -22.30 -17.92 -3.31
C ILE A 527 -21.43 -19.14 -3.48
N ILE A 528 -21.79 -20.26 -2.84
CA ILE A 528 -21.06 -21.52 -2.91
C ILE A 528 -22.03 -22.62 -3.33
N PRO A 529 -21.93 -23.11 -4.59
CA PRO A 529 -22.66 -24.29 -5.05
C PRO A 529 -22.02 -25.56 -4.48
N PHE A 530 -22.83 -26.47 -3.90
CA PHE A 530 -22.41 -27.78 -3.44
C PHE A 530 -23.61 -28.66 -3.16
N ASP A 531 -23.45 -29.99 -3.27
CA ASP A 531 -24.49 -30.96 -2.96
C ASP A 531 -24.55 -31.20 -1.44
N VAL A 532 -25.59 -30.66 -0.77
CA VAL A 532 -25.73 -30.76 0.68
C VAL A 532 -26.53 -31.97 1.12
N ASP A 533 -27.41 -32.54 0.30
CA ASP A 533 -28.27 -33.65 0.68
C ASP A 533 -27.94 -34.97 -0.01
N GLY A 534 -27.01 -34.97 -0.97
CA GLY A 534 -26.45 -36.15 -1.61
C GLY A 534 -27.28 -36.67 -2.78
N ASP A 535 -28.10 -35.80 -3.38
CA ASP A 535 -28.96 -36.18 -4.50
C ASP A 535 -28.33 -35.87 -5.87
N SER A 536 -27.14 -35.27 -5.89
CA SER A 536 -26.28 -34.95 -7.04
C SER A 536 -26.70 -33.70 -7.83
N ASP A 537 -27.70 -32.96 -7.42
CA ASP A 537 -27.89 -31.60 -7.90
C ASP A 537 -27.17 -30.56 -6.95
N LEU A 538 -26.94 -29.35 -7.43
CA LEU A 538 -26.20 -28.37 -6.66
C LEU A 538 -27.13 -27.48 -5.87
N ASP A 539 -26.93 -27.50 -4.55
CA ASP A 539 -27.51 -26.60 -3.57
C ASP A 539 -26.63 -25.34 -3.41
N LEU A 540 -27.11 -24.37 -2.68
CA LEU A 540 -26.43 -23.10 -2.52
C LEU A 540 -26.29 -22.70 -1.05
N LEU A 541 -25.07 -22.40 -0.63
CA LEU A 541 -24.83 -21.53 0.53
C LEU A 541 -24.69 -20.10 0.04
N VAL A 542 -25.61 -19.21 0.43
CA VAL A 542 -25.56 -17.80 0.09
C VAL A 542 -25.31 -17.01 1.37
N THR A 543 -24.12 -16.45 1.50
CA THR A 543 -23.73 -15.65 2.66
C THR A 543 -24.09 -14.19 2.49
N ALA A 544 -24.29 -13.50 3.61
CA ALA A 544 -24.63 -12.10 3.61
C ALA A 544 -23.69 -11.29 4.48
N ARG A 545 -23.37 -10.07 4.01
CA ARG A 545 -22.43 -9.17 4.65
C ARG A 545 -23.07 -8.19 5.59
N VAL A 546 -24.14 -7.55 5.17
CA VAL A 546 -24.81 -6.51 5.93
C VAL A 546 -26.32 -6.57 5.70
N ARG A 547 -27.07 -6.28 6.75
CA ARG A 547 -28.49 -6.04 6.67
C ARG A 547 -28.73 -4.55 6.44
N PRO A 548 -29.31 -4.16 5.30
CA PRO A 548 -29.55 -2.75 5.00
C PRO A 548 -30.28 -2.03 6.12
N PHE A 549 -29.82 -0.84 6.51
CA PHE A 549 -30.34 0.02 7.58
C PHE A 549 -30.24 -0.53 9.03
N ASN A 550 -29.66 -1.70 9.22
CA ASN A 550 -29.58 -2.33 10.55
C ASN A 550 -28.14 -2.65 10.97
N TYR A 551 -27.16 -1.95 10.43
CA TYR A 551 -25.76 -2.12 10.84
C TYR A 551 -25.60 -1.83 12.35
N PRO A 552 -24.94 -2.68 13.15
CA PRO A 552 -24.20 -3.91 12.79
C PRO A 552 -24.96 -5.22 13.11
N GLU A 553 -26.27 -5.28 12.88
CA GLU A 553 -27.04 -6.52 13.06
C GLU A 553 -26.57 -7.59 12.07
N SER A 554 -26.45 -8.83 12.56
CA SER A 554 -26.11 -9.99 11.71
C SER A 554 -27.19 -10.19 10.65
N PRO A 555 -26.84 -10.19 9.35
CA PRO A 555 -27.75 -10.62 8.30
C PRO A 555 -27.94 -12.15 8.36
N GLN A 556 -28.95 -12.65 7.64
CA GLN A 556 -29.17 -14.08 7.52
C GLN A 556 -28.40 -14.65 6.34
N THR A 557 -27.47 -15.56 6.60
CA THR A 557 -26.92 -16.50 5.61
C THR A 557 -27.96 -17.57 5.33
N VAL A 558 -28.21 -17.93 4.08
CA VAL A 558 -29.20 -18.92 3.71
C VAL A 558 -28.57 -20.15 3.05
N LEU A 559 -29.16 -21.32 3.35
CA LEU A 559 -28.89 -22.56 2.65
C LEU A 559 -30.14 -22.89 1.85
N LEU A 560 -29.97 -22.97 0.54
CA LEU A 560 -31.01 -23.18 -0.44
C LEU A 560 -30.81 -24.57 -1.07
N VAL A 561 -31.77 -25.46 -0.89
CA VAL A 561 -31.74 -26.81 -1.47
C VAL A 561 -32.46 -26.79 -2.81
N ASN A 562 -31.83 -27.33 -3.82
CA ASN A 562 -32.38 -27.47 -5.16
C ASN A 562 -33.41 -28.64 -5.18
N GLU A 563 -34.63 -28.39 -5.55
CA GLU A 563 -35.66 -29.40 -5.76
C GLU A 563 -36.12 -29.34 -7.23
N ALA A 564 -35.40 -30.02 -8.10
CA ALA A 564 -35.68 -30.09 -9.55
C ALA A 564 -35.68 -28.68 -10.24
N GLY A 565 -34.65 -27.86 -10.00
CA GLY A 565 -34.48 -26.55 -10.59
C GLY A 565 -35.18 -25.42 -9.86
N VAL A 566 -35.81 -25.68 -8.69
CA VAL A 566 -36.42 -24.65 -7.83
C VAL A 566 -35.83 -24.74 -6.44
N TYR A 567 -35.22 -23.66 -5.99
CA TYR A 567 -34.53 -23.60 -4.70
C TYR A 567 -35.47 -23.36 -3.52
N GLN A 568 -35.35 -24.21 -2.50
CA GLN A 568 -36.12 -24.11 -1.25
C GLN A 568 -35.23 -23.65 -0.11
N ASN A 569 -35.67 -22.64 0.64
CA ASN A 569 -34.94 -22.20 1.81
C ASN A 569 -35.04 -23.23 2.96
N LYS A 570 -33.97 -23.97 3.20
CA LYS A 570 -33.83 -24.97 4.26
C LYS A 570 -32.85 -24.55 5.36
N THR A 571 -32.56 -23.26 5.46
CA THR A 571 -31.60 -22.69 6.42
C THR A 571 -31.77 -23.24 7.82
N LYS A 572 -32.99 -23.27 8.33
CA LYS A 572 -33.30 -23.73 9.70
C LYS A 572 -33.02 -25.22 9.93
N ASP A 573 -33.07 -26.00 8.87
CA ASP A 573 -32.87 -27.44 8.95
C ASP A 573 -31.38 -27.76 8.99
N TYR A 574 -30.55 -26.97 8.33
CA TYR A 574 -29.12 -27.23 8.14
C TYR A 574 -28.20 -26.33 8.95
N LEU A 575 -28.47 -25.04 9.07
CA LEU A 575 -27.53 -24.09 9.68
C LEU A 575 -27.84 -23.79 11.15
N PRO A 576 -26.83 -23.64 12.02
CA PRO A 576 -27.04 -23.20 13.38
C PRO A 576 -27.57 -21.76 13.43
N ASP A 577 -28.16 -21.38 14.56
CA ASP A 577 -28.68 -20.03 14.83
C ASP A 577 -29.65 -19.49 13.77
N ASP A 578 -30.41 -20.36 13.11
CA ASP A 578 -31.31 -20.02 12.00
C ASP A 578 -30.60 -19.25 10.85
N GLY A 579 -29.28 -19.45 10.67
CA GLY A 579 -28.46 -18.78 9.67
C GLY A 579 -27.95 -17.36 10.06
N TYR A 580 -28.21 -16.88 11.28
CA TYR A 580 -27.64 -15.63 11.78
C TYR A 580 -26.22 -15.85 12.30
N LEU A 581 -25.28 -16.04 11.38
CA LEU A 581 -23.91 -16.50 11.67
C LEU A 581 -22.93 -15.36 11.94
N GLY A 582 -23.25 -14.13 11.56
CA GLY A 582 -22.39 -12.97 11.61
C GLY A 582 -22.52 -12.11 10.35
N MET A 583 -21.71 -11.09 10.22
CA MET A 583 -21.59 -10.26 9.01
C MET A 583 -20.55 -10.92 8.10
N LEU A 584 -20.96 -11.96 7.36
CA LEU A 584 -20.02 -12.79 6.60
C LEU A 584 -19.51 -12.08 5.36
N THR A 585 -18.21 -12.08 5.19
CA THR A 585 -17.53 -11.55 4.01
C THR A 585 -17.16 -12.64 3.02
N ASP A 586 -16.82 -13.84 3.54
CA ASP A 586 -16.40 -14.97 2.73
C ASP A 586 -16.66 -16.30 3.45
N ALA A 587 -16.72 -17.37 2.69
CA ALA A 587 -16.83 -18.74 3.16
C ALA A 587 -16.16 -19.71 2.19
N GLU A 588 -15.66 -20.84 2.70
CA GLU A 588 -15.06 -21.91 1.91
C GLU A 588 -15.48 -23.29 2.41
N LEU A 589 -15.46 -24.26 1.51
CA LEU A 589 -15.72 -25.67 1.82
C LEU A 589 -14.41 -26.44 2.00
N MET A 590 -14.31 -27.19 3.10
CA MET A 590 -13.13 -28.00 3.40
C MET A 590 -13.52 -29.13 4.35
N ASP A 591 -13.03 -30.33 4.14
CA ASP A 591 -13.10 -31.42 5.15
C ASP A 591 -12.03 -31.15 6.21
N VAL A 592 -12.41 -30.44 7.29
CA VAL A 592 -11.48 -30.02 8.34
C VAL A 592 -11.10 -31.16 9.30
N ASN A 593 -11.99 -32.16 9.42
CA ASN A 593 -11.84 -33.24 10.41
C ASN A 593 -11.45 -34.58 9.78
N GLY A 594 -11.35 -34.69 8.45
CA GLY A 594 -10.98 -35.88 7.72
C GLY A 594 -12.05 -36.96 7.72
N ASP A 595 -13.34 -36.60 7.86
CA ASP A 595 -14.44 -37.56 7.89
C ASP A 595 -15.06 -37.83 6.49
N GLY A 596 -14.57 -37.14 5.46
CA GLY A 596 -15.02 -37.28 4.06
C GLY A 596 -16.23 -36.40 3.73
N MET A 597 -16.72 -35.59 4.63
CA MET A 597 -17.78 -34.61 4.39
C MET A 597 -17.22 -33.18 4.38
N SER A 598 -17.71 -32.35 3.49
CA SER A 598 -17.28 -30.95 3.44
C SER A 598 -17.90 -30.17 4.61
N ASP A 599 -17.05 -29.57 5.43
CA ASP A 599 -17.41 -28.59 6.44
C ASP A 599 -17.42 -27.18 5.80
N ILE A 600 -17.96 -26.19 6.50
CA ILE A 600 -17.96 -24.79 6.06
C ILE A 600 -17.06 -23.98 6.98
N ILE A 601 -16.08 -23.28 6.41
CA ILE A 601 -15.29 -22.27 7.13
C ILE A 601 -15.85 -20.92 6.77
N ILE A 602 -16.14 -20.09 7.78
CA ILE A 602 -16.72 -18.76 7.61
C ILE A 602 -15.87 -17.70 8.26
N THR A 603 -15.87 -16.52 7.66
CA THR A 603 -15.24 -15.32 8.21
C THR A 603 -16.04 -14.08 7.90
N GLY A 604 -15.79 -12.99 8.66
CA GLY A 604 -16.54 -11.76 8.48
C GLY A 604 -16.07 -10.62 9.39
N GLU A 605 -16.90 -9.58 9.42
CA GLU A 605 -16.64 -8.41 10.24
C GLU A 605 -17.10 -8.61 11.68
N TRP A 606 -16.30 -8.13 12.64
CA TRP A 606 -16.55 -8.22 14.08
C TRP A 606 -16.61 -9.64 14.64
N MET A 607 -16.11 -10.61 13.89
CA MET A 607 -16.12 -12.02 14.27
C MET A 607 -14.75 -12.66 14.08
N GLY A 608 -14.60 -13.89 14.56
CA GLY A 608 -13.45 -14.74 14.29
C GLY A 608 -13.59 -15.53 13.00
N ILE A 609 -12.58 -16.37 12.74
CA ILE A 609 -12.68 -17.46 11.78
C ILE A 609 -13.38 -18.62 12.50
N GLU A 610 -14.44 -19.16 11.91
CA GLU A 610 -15.26 -20.18 12.54
C GLU A 610 -15.45 -21.38 11.61
N VAL A 611 -15.58 -22.58 12.21
CA VAL A 611 -15.87 -23.82 11.49
C VAL A 611 -17.30 -24.26 11.81
N LEU A 612 -18.05 -24.56 10.78
CA LEU A 612 -19.33 -25.24 10.86
C LEU A 612 -19.13 -26.68 10.40
N LEU A 613 -18.96 -27.60 11.37
CA LEU A 613 -18.77 -29.02 11.10
C LEU A 613 -20.07 -29.65 10.61
N ARG A 614 -19.99 -30.39 9.51
CA ARG A 614 -21.10 -31.19 9.01
C ARG A 614 -21.38 -32.37 9.93
N LYS A 615 -22.65 -32.56 10.29
CA LYS A 615 -23.15 -33.70 11.10
C LYS A 615 -24.38 -34.29 10.45
N GLU A 616 -24.23 -35.38 9.70
CA GLU A 616 -25.31 -35.99 8.94
C GLU A 616 -26.10 -34.99 8.07
N ASN A 617 -27.19 -34.43 8.58
CA ASN A 617 -28.08 -33.52 7.88
C ASN A 617 -28.06 -32.09 8.40
N SER A 618 -27.03 -31.67 9.13
CA SER A 618 -26.94 -30.29 9.64
C SER A 618 -25.49 -29.89 9.90
N PHE A 619 -25.26 -28.60 10.09
CA PHE A 619 -23.97 -28.03 10.47
C PHE A 619 -23.99 -27.58 11.92
N VAL A 620 -22.89 -27.81 12.64
CA VAL A 620 -22.72 -27.44 14.04
C VAL A 620 -21.47 -26.59 14.19
N ARG A 621 -21.59 -25.45 14.83
CA ARG A 621 -20.46 -24.55 15.12
C ARG A 621 -19.44 -25.22 16.04
N ASP A 622 -18.18 -25.28 15.63
CA ASP A 622 -17.06 -25.76 16.43
C ASP A 622 -15.89 -24.76 16.40
N ASN A 623 -15.73 -24.02 17.48
CA ASN A 623 -14.70 -22.99 17.60
C ASN A 623 -13.39 -23.52 18.21
N SER A 624 -13.22 -24.84 18.35
CA SER A 624 -12.00 -25.43 18.94
C SER A 624 -10.80 -25.42 17.98
N TYR A 625 -11.03 -25.23 16.70
CA TYR A 625 -9.99 -25.24 15.66
C TYR A 625 -9.10 -23.99 15.66
N PHE A 626 -9.60 -22.87 16.15
CA PHE A 626 -8.86 -21.61 16.15
C PHE A 626 -8.62 -21.08 17.57
N PRO A 627 -7.50 -20.32 17.79
CA PRO A 627 -7.25 -19.69 19.08
C PRO A 627 -8.41 -18.77 19.50
N ALA A 628 -8.78 -18.80 20.77
CA ALA A 628 -9.71 -17.83 21.31
C ALA A 628 -9.12 -16.42 21.14
N LYS A 629 -9.87 -15.48 20.55
CA LYS A 629 -9.52 -14.06 20.31
C LYS A 629 -8.79 -13.77 18.99
N ILE A 630 -9.31 -14.29 17.89
CA ILE A 630 -8.93 -13.86 16.55
C ILE A 630 -10.03 -12.99 15.90
N ASN A 631 -10.84 -12.29 16.72
CA ASN A 631 -11.88 -11.42 16.20
C ASN A 631 -11.26 -10.25 15.42
N GLY A 632 -11.84 -9.93 14.29
CA GLY A 632 -11.32 -8.89 13.41
C GLY A 632 -12.28 -8.47 12.31
N ALA A 633 -11.77 -7.76 11.34
CA ALA A 633 -12.44 -7.43 10.09
C ALA A 633 -11.83 -8.30 8.99
N TRP A 634 -12.21 -9.57 8.98
CA TRP A 634 -11.76 -10.54 8.00
C TRP A 634 -12.52 -10.37 6.68
N ASN A 635 -11.85 -10.46 5.54
CA ASN A 635 -12.46 -10.15 4.26
C ASN A 635 -12.49 -11.32 3.28
N SER A 636 -11.52 -12.22 3.34
CA SER A 636 -11.40 -13.30 2.37
C SER A 636 -10.79 -14.53 3.00
N ILE A 637 -11.17 -15.69 2.49
CA ILE A 637 -10.56 -16.99 2.80
C ILE A 637 -10.11 -17.62 1.49
N THR A 638 -9.01 -18.33 1.50
CA THR A 638 -8.64 -19.30 0.48
C THR A 638 -7.97 -20.50 1.10
N VAL A 639 -8.10 -21.65 0.48
CA VAL A 639 -7.54 -22.92 0.92
C VAL A 639 -6.53 -23.44 -0.10
N SER A 640 -5.40 -23.94 0.37
CA SER A 640 -4.36 -24.54 -0.48
C SER A 640 -3.42 -25.36 0.40
N ASP A 641 -2.85 -26.42 -0.15
CA ASP A 641 -1.69 -27.10 0.45
C ASP A 641 -0.45 -26.23 0.20
N LEU A 642 -0.04 -25.46 1.21
CA LEU A 642 1.02 -24.44 1.08
C LEU A 642 2.42 -25.01 1.28
N ASP A 643 2.55 -26.06 2.10
CA ASP A 643 3.84 -26.66 2.40
C ASP A 643 4.06 -28.03 1.75
N ALA A 644 3.09 -28.48 0.93
CA ALA A 644 3.09 -29.71 0.16
C ALA A 644 3.15 -30.97 1.06
N ASP A 645 2.51 -30.95 2.23
CA ASP A 645 2.41 -32.08 3.14
C ASP A 645 1.17 -32.95 2.92
N GLY A 646 0.23 -32.51 2.10
CA GLY A 646 -0.94 -33.25 1.62
C GLY A 646 -2.23 -32.91 2.36
N ASP A 647 -2.21 -32.00 3.33
CA ASP A 647 -3.42 -31.41 3.90
C ASP A 647 -3.63 -29.95 3.42
N LEU A 648 -4.79 -29.38 3.68
CA LEU A 648 -5.14 -28.05 3.20
C LEU A 648 -4.94 -27.01 4.31
N ASP A 649 -4.19 -25.97 3.97
CA ASP A 649 -3.96 -24.79 4.79
C ASP A 649 -4.97 -23.68 4.48
N LEU A 650 -5.08 -22.70 5.41
CA LEU A 650 -5.91 -21.52 5.27
C LEU A 650 -5.09 -20.24 5.18
N ILE A 651 -5.39 -19.44 4.17
CA ILE A 651 -4.97 -18.04 4.11
C ILE A 651 -6.20 -17.18 4.33
N VAL A 652 -6.16 -16.29 5.33
CA VAL A 652 -7.28 -15.41 5.66
C VAL A 652 -6.83 -13.96 5.66
N GLY A 653 -7.45 -13.12 4.84
CA GLY A 653 -7.14 -11.70 4.73
C GLY A 653 -7.87 -10.87 5.79
N ASN A 654 -7.14 -10.03 6.54
CA ASN A 654 -7.70 -9.13 7.54
C ASN A 654 -7.47 -7.67 7.20
N GLN A 655 -8.46 -6.83 7.46
CA GLN A 655 -8.35 -5.39 7.31
C GLN A 655 -8.05 -4.72 8.66
N GLY A 656 -6.84 -4.13 8.77
CA GLY A 656 -6.42 -3.40 9.96
C GLY A 656 -5.87 -4.31 11.07
N TRP A 657 -5.85 -3.81 12.30
CA TRP A 657 -5.29 -4.47 13.46
C TRP A 657 -6.38 -5.15 14.28
N ASN A 658 -6.21 -6.42 14.56
CA ASN A 658 -7.08 -7.17 15.47
C ASN A 658 -6.63 -6.92 16.90
N ASN A 659 -7.21 -5.94 17.58
CA ASN A 659 -6.91 -5.61 18.98
C ASN A 659 -8.06 -5.98 19.90
#